data_94c4d34f287a216717e8ab3cb8cac0b2
#
_entry.id   94c4d34f287a216717e8ab3cb8cac0b2
#
_cell.length_a   1.000
_cell.length_b   1.000
_cell.length_c   1.000
_cell.angle_alpha   90.00
_cell.angle_beta   90.00
_cell.angle_gamma   90.00
#
_symmetry.space_group_name_H-M   'P 1'
#
loop_
_entity.id
_entity.type
_entity.pdbx_description
1 polymer ?
#
loop_
_entity_poly.entity_id
_entity_poly.type
_entity_poly.pdbx_seq_one_letter_code
_entity_poly.pdbx_strand_id
1 'polypeptide(L)'
;SKFVITLVVFSLYSMSFASTPPIRQELGNNWQFRQYHIGKWLPAEVPGTVHTDLINNGTIEDPFYRDNEKHIQWIDKADWEYELRFQVDEQLAGQKHKQLVFQGLDTWCDITLNGQPLLSTNNMFRTWKADVSGLLSDKENILHLRFRSPIRQGMKEMEKYGLPLPASNDQSENGGMGPNRVSVFSRKAPYHFGWDWGPRLVTSGIWRPIFLEGWDDLNIEQVFIEQPQVTPVQADLKASVRLTTEHHEKLIAEVKCDSRILAKSEVETQPGENRLTLPFTIKKPRLWWSNGLGKANLYTFRIDLKKDGKVVASREVTTGLRSLKLVRRQDTQGETFYFELNGIPVFAKGVNAIPNDVFLPRISRSDYEKMVTDAANANMNMIRIWGGGIYEDDYFYELCDRHGIMVWQDFMFACTPYPHDPAFLKRVSEEAVYNIKRLRNHASLAMWCGNNEIYEGLRYWGWKKKYAPEIYQQMLDGYDVLFRRLLPEKVKEFDPGRFYLEGSPYEANWGRPESWKIGDSHNWGTWYGQKPFETLDTEIPRFMSEFGFQSFPEMKTIRTFASPADYDLESAVMNAHQKSTIGNFLIKKTMGIYYHVPEKFEDLVYMGLVLQGHGMRHGMEAHRRNRPYCMGSLLWQLNDSWPVVSWSGIDYYGNWTAMHYQTRRAFA
;
A
#
# COMPACT_ATOMS: atom_id res chain seq x y z
N SER A 1 29.45 -66.21 -14.63
CA SER A 1 29.11 -65.15 -13.67
C SER A 1 27.82 -64.47 -14.08
N LYS A 2 26.71 -64.84 -13.41
CA LYS A 2 25.40 -64.20 -13.63
C LYS A 2 25.29 -63.04 -12.62
N PHE A 3 25.16 -61.83 -13.14
CA PHE A 3 24.77 -60.67 -12.34
C PHE A 3 23.24 -60.64 -12.24
N VAL A 4 22.75 -60.75 -11.01
CA VAL A 4 21.34 -60.53 -10.65
C VAL A 4 21.20 -59.05 -10.29
N ILE A 5 20.45 -58.31 -11.10
CA ILE A 5 20.08 -56.91 -10.79
C ILE A 5 18.77 -56.97 -10.01
N THR A 6 18.83 -56.70 -8.70
CA THR A 6 17.63 -56.55 -7.89
C THR A 6 17.08 -55.13 -8.09
N LEU A 7 15.94 -55.04 -8.77
CA LEU A 7 15.18 -53.80 -8.91
C LEU A 7 14.46 -53.53 -7.58
N VAL A 8 14.92 -52.53 -6.83
CA VAL A 8 14.18 -51.99 -5.68
C VAL A 8 13.17 -51.00 -6.20
N VAL A 9 11.92 -51.38 -6.26
CA VAL A 9 10.80 -50.48 -6.57
C VAL A 9 10.52 -49.63 -5.32
N PHE A 10 10.97 -48.38 -5.30
CA PHE A 10 10.48 -47.40 -4.33
C PHE A 10 9.04 -47.03 -4.67
N SER A 11 8.11 -47.58 -3.93
CA SER A 11 6.72 -47.12 -3.94
C SER A 11 6.68 -45.73 -3.29
N LEU A 12 6.64 -44.69 -4.11
CA LEU A 12 6.30 -43.34 -3.70
C LEU A 12 4.82 -43.32 -3.30
N TYR A 13 4.54 -43.52 -2.03
CA TYR A 13 3.26 -43.13 -1.46
C TYR A 13 3.20 -41.59 -1.56
N SER A 14 2.57 -41.08 -2.61
CA SER A 14 2.09 -39.73 -2.62
C SER A 14 1.00 -39.62 -1.55
N MET A 15 1.36 -39.14 -0.38
CA MET A 15 0.37 -38.64 0.57
C MET A 15 -0.31 -37.44 -0.12
N SER A 16 -1.44 -37.71 -0.72
CA SER A 16 -2.40 -36.71 -1.11
C SER A 16 -2.85 -36.02 0.18
N PHE A 17 -2.23 -34.93 0.55
CA PHE A 17 -2.82 -34.04 1.53
C PHE A 17 -4.12 -33.52 0.91
N ALA A 18 -5.25 -33.96 1.47
CA ALA A 18 -6.52 -33.36 1.13
C ALA A 18 -6.37 -31.83 1.33
N SER A 19 -6.61 -31.08 0.26
CA SER A 19 -6.56 -29.62 0.33
C SER A 19 -7.56 -29.17 1.40
N THR A 20 -7.05 -28.42 2.40
CA THR A 20 -7.93 -27.87 3.44
C THR A 20 -8.80 -26.78 2.84
N PRO A 21 -10.10 -26.74 3.15
CA PRO A 21 -10.99 -25.68 2.67
C PRO A 21 -10.55 -24.28 3.13
N PRO A 22 -10.83 -23.21 2.33
CA PRO A 22 -11.53 -23.27 1.05
C PRO A 22 -10.65 -23.74 -0.10
N ILE A 23 -11.23 -24.54 -1.00
CA ILE A 23 -10.62 -24.90 -2.29
C ILE A 23 -10.77 -23.68 -3.21
N ARG A 24 -9.74 -23.40 -4.01
CA ARG A 24 -9.71 -22.21 -4.88
C ARG A 24 -9.45 -22.57 -6.33
N GLN A 25 -10.16 -21.86 -7.21
CA GLN A 25 -9.88 -21.77 -8.65
C GLN A 25 -9.63 -20.33 -8.99
N GLU A 26 -8.45 -20.03 -9.55
CA GLU A 26 -8.14 -18.66 -10.03
C GLU A 26 -8.80 -18.44 -11.39
N LEU A 27 -9.48 -17.31 -11.54
CA LEU A 27 -10.15 -16.89 -12.77
C LEU A 27 -9.31 -15.81 -13.47
N GLY A 28 -8.10 -16.17 -13.89
CA GLY A 28 -7.12 -15.22 -14.45
C GLY A 28 -6.97 -15.28 -15.98
N ASN A 29 -7.38 -16.36 -16.64
CA ASN A 29 -7.12 -16.58 -18.06
C ASN A 29 -8.36 -16.40 -18.92
N ASN A 30 -8.12 -16.07 -20.22
CA ASN A 30 -9.15 -15.99 -21.26
C ASN A 30 -10.18 -14.87 -21.10
N TRP A 31 -9.80 -13.80 -20.43
CA TRP A 31 -10.62 -12.60 -20.34
C TRP A 31 -10.62 -11.83 -21.66
N GLN A 32 -11.76 -11.17 -21.91
CA GLN A 32 -11.92 -10.21 -23.00
C GLN A 32 -12.44 -8.89 -22.45
N PHE A 33 -12.14 -7.78 -23.12
CA PHE A 33 -12.62 -6.46 -22.76
C PHE A 33 -12.98 -5.64 -23.99
N ARG A 34 -13.75 -4.60 -23.78
CA ARG A 34 -14.04 -3.53 -24.77
C ARG A 34 -14.59 -2.31 -24.07
N GLN A 35 -14.65 -1.21 -24.78
CA GLN A 35 -15.47 -0.08 -24.35
C GLN A 35 -16.94 -0.52 -24.30
N TYR A 36 -17.66 -0.10 -23.27
CA TYR A 36 -19.01 -0.61 -22.99
C TYR A 36 -19.96 -0.45 -24.19
N HIS A 37 -20.41 -1.56 -24.72
CA HIS A 37 -21.23 -1.70 -25.93
C HIS A 37 -20.62 -1.11 -27.20
N ILE A 38 -19.34 -0.84 -27.26
CA ILE A 38 -18.66 -0.26 -28.42
C ILE A 38 -17.55 -1.17 -28.92
N GLY A 39 -17.57 -1.47 -30.20
CA GLY A 39 -16.52 -2.26 -30.85
C GLY A 39 -16.59 -3.76 -30.57
N LYS A 40 -15.55 -4.46 -31.01
CA LYS A 40 -15.39 -5.89 -30.80
C LYS A 40 -14.64 -6.19 -29.50
N TRP A 41 -14.85 -7.36 -28.97
CA TRP A 41 -14.09 -7.87 -27.85
C TRP A 41 -12.62 -8.07 -28.22
N LEU A 42 -11.72 -7.63 -27.34
CA LEU A 42 -10.28 -7.78 -27.45
C LEU A 42 -9.74 -8.59 -26.27
N PRO A 43 -8.62 -9.32 -26.44
CA PRO A 43 -8.00 -10.03 -25.32
C PRO A 43 -7.64 -9.08 -24.18
N ALA A 44 -7.87 -9.52 -22.94
CA ALA A 44 -7.51 -8.80 -21.71
C ALA A 44 -6.61 -9.64 -20.83
N GLU A 45 -5.73 -8.98 -20.10
CA GLU A 45 -4.93 -9.56 -19.04
C GLU A 45 -5.55 -9.28 -17.68
N VAL A 46 -5.70 -10.31 -16.84
CA VAL A 46 -6.25 -10.19 -15.49
C VAL A 46 -5.34 -10.93 -14.50
N PRO A 47 -4.82 -10.23 -13.45
CA PRO A 47 -5.01 -8.81 -13.16
C PRO A 47 -4.48 -7.87 -14.24
N GLY A 48 -5.14 -6.73 -14.41
CA GLY A 48 -4.78 -5.74 -15.42
C GLY A 48 -5.55 -4.43 -15.25
N THR A 49 -5.36 -3.53 -16.21
CA THR A 49 -6.10 -2.28 -16.32
C THR A 49 -6.57 -2.08 -17.75
N VAL A 50 -7.58 -1.24 -17.96
CA VAL A 50 -8.01 -0.85 -19.31
C VAL A 50 -6.85 -0.26 -20.10
N HIS A 51 -6.05 0.61 -19.48
CA HIS A 51 -4.89 1.22 -20.14
C HIS A 51 -3.88 0.17 -20.62
N THR A 52 -3.51 -0.78 -19.78
CA THR A 52 -2.54 -1.83 -20.16
C THR A 52 -3.08 -2.75 -21.23
N ASP A 53 -4.36 -3.07 -21.19
CA ASP A 53 -5.01 -3.87 -22.22
C ASP A 53 -5.08 -3.13 -23.58
N LEU A 54 -5.34 -1.82 -23.56
CA LEU A 54 -5.29 -0.99 -24.77
C LEU A 54 -3.86 -0.91 -25.36
N ILE A 55 -2.84 -0.80 -24.51
CA ILE A 55 -1.43 -0.84 -24.93
C ILE A 55 -1.11 -2.18 -25.56
N ASN A 56 -1.44 -3.28 -24.89
CA ASN A 56 -1.12 -4.65 -25.32
C ASN A 56 -1.80 -5.01 -26.63
N ASN A 57 -2.97 -4.42 -26.93
CA ASN A 57 -3.68 -4.61 -28.20
C ASN A 57 -3.29 -3.58 -29.29
N GLY A 58 -2.32 -2.71 -29.02
CA GLY A 58 -1.85 -1.70 -29.97
C GLY A 58 -2.88 -0.59 -30.26
N THR A 59 -3.88 -0.42 -29.40
CA THR A 59 -4.92 0.61 -29.56
C THR A 59 -4.42 1.99 -29.17
N ILE A 60 -3.55 2.06 -28.18
CA ILE A 60 -2.88 3.29 -27.74
C ILE A 60 -1.37 3.07 -27.68
N GLU A 61 -0.61 4.15 -27.83
CA GLU A 61 0.84 4.15 -27.61
C GLU A 61 1.17 4.14 -26.11
N ASP A 62 2.41 3.78 -25.79
CA ASP A 62 2.92 3.79 -24.42
C ASP A 62 2.83 5.22 -23.85
N PRO A 63 2.05 5.44 -22.77
CA PRO A 63 1.91 6.76 -22.17
C PRO A 63 3.20 7.28 -21.51
N PHE A 64 4.16 6.42 -21.24
CA PHE A 64 5.46 6.80 -20.68
C PHE A 64 6.43 7.36 -21.70
N TYR A 65 6.15 7.15 -22.98
CA TYR A 65 6.98 7.67 -24.06
C TYR A 65 6.60 9.10 -24.41
N ARG A 66 7.58 9.99 -24.44
CA ARG A 66 7.45 11.43 -24.74
C ARG A 66 6.34 12.08 -23.92
N ASP A 67 5.40 12.75 -24.58
CA ASP A 67 4.23 13.40 -23.95
C ASP A 67 2.90 12.66 -24.23
N ASN A 68 2.98 11.36 -24.52
CA ASN A 68 1.82 10.53 -24.89
C ASN A 68 0.71 10.49 -23.82
N GLU A 69 1.05 10.69 -22.54
CA GLU A 69 0.08 10.85 -21.45
C GLU A 69 -1.07 11.80 -21.82
N LYS A 70 -0.76 12.88 -22.51
CA LYS A 70 -1.72 13.92 -22.89
C LYS A 70 -2.78 13.43 -23.88
N HIS A 71 -2.47 12.42 -24.67
CA HIS A 71 -3.31 11.95 -25.78
C HIS A 71 -4.33 10.89 -25.40
N ILE A 72 -4.28 10.39 -24.16
CA ILE A 72 -5.11 9.27 -23.69
C ILE A 72 -6.04 9.63 -22.54
N GLN A 73 -6.26 10.91 -22.31
CA GLN A 73 -7.14 11.39 -21.24
C GLN A 73 -8.65 11.12 -21.46
N TRP A 74 -9.03 10.59 -22.63
CA TRP A 74 -10.39 10.19 -22.95
C TRP A 74 -10.81 8.87 -22.29
N ILE A 75 -9.85 8.00 -21.96
CA ILE A 75 -10.09 6.63 -21.48
C ILE A 75 -10.89 6.62 -20.18
N ASP A 76 -10.57 7.48 -19.25
CA ASP A 76 -11.21 7.55 -17.94
C ASP A 76 -12.63 8.09 -17.95
N LYS A 77 -13.07 8.67 -19.08
CA LYS A 77 -14.43 9.20 -19.26
C LYS A 77 -15.39 8.19 -19.89
N ALA A 78 -14.88 7.06 -20.34
CA ALA A 78 -15.65 5.96 -20.90
C ALA A 78 -15.94 4.89 -19.84
N ASP A 79 -17.03 4.17 -20.04
CA ASP A 79 -17.30 2.92 -19.35
C ASP A 79 -16.63 1.77 -20.10
N TRP A 80 -16.18 0.78 -19.38
CA TRP A 80 -15.49 -0.39 -19.93
C TRP A 80 -16.13 -1.68 -19.42
N GLU A 81 -16.08 -2.75 -20.21
CA GLU A 81 -16.61 -4.04 -19.81
C GLU A 81 -15.62 -5.16 -20.05
N TYR A 82 -15.65 -6.13 -19.14
CA TYR A 82 -14.85 -7.35 -19.15
C TYR A 82 -15.76 -8.56 -19.08
N GLU A 83 -15.42 -9.59 -19.82
CA GLU A 83 -16.17 -10.86 -19.83
C GLU A 83 -15.23 -12.05 -19.76
N LEU A 84 -15.60 -13.01 -18.94
CA LEU A 84 -14.96 -14.31 -18.85
C LEU A 84 -16.01 -15.41 -19.03
N ARG A 85 -15.69 -16.38 -19.87
CA ARG A 85 -16.39 -17.66 -19.97
C ARG A 85 -15.57 -18.74 -19.30
N PHE A 86 -16.12 -19.44 -18.34
CA PHE A 86 -15.37 -20.40 -17.54
C PHE A 86 -16.22 -21.59 -17.13
N GLN A 87 -15.54 -22.69 -16.80
CA GLN A 87 -16.13 -23.88 -16.17
C GLN A 87 -15.63 -23.98 -14.74
N VAL A 88 -16.46 -24.50 -13.85
CA VAL A 88 -16.08 -24.76 -12.46
C VAL A 88 -15.20 -25.99 -12.42
N ASP A 89 -14.04 -25.90 -11.75
CA ASP A 89 -13.14 -27.04 -11.55
C ASP A 89 -13.86 -28.18 -10.82
N GLU A 90 -13.55 -29.42 -11.20
CA GLU A 90 -14.21 -30.62 -10.67
C GLU A 90 -14.16 -30.67 -9.13
N GLN A 91 -13.04 -30.28 -8.53
CA GLN A 91 -12.87 -30.23 -7.08
C GLN A 91 -13.84 -29.24 -6.40
N LEU A 92 -14.17 -28.16 -7.09
CA LEU A 92 -15.09 -27.14 -6.58
C LEU A 92 -16.55 -27.48 -6.87
N ALA A 93 -16.82 -28.19 -7.96
CA ALA A 93 -18.18 -28.52 -8.36
C ALA A 93 -18.96 -29.26 -7.27
N GLY A 94 -18.27 -30.12 -6.54
CA GLY A 94 -18.85 -30.92 -5.43
C GLY A 94 -19.03 -30.17 -4.11
N GLN A 95 -18.47 -28.98 -3.97
CA GLN A 95 -18.54 -28.19 -2.72
C GLN A 95 -19.93 -27.58 -2.54
N LYS A 96 -20.43 -27.58 -1.31
CA LYS A 96 -21.76 -27.06 -0.96
C LYS A 96 -21.84 -25.55 -1.09
N HIS A 97 -20.86 -24.85 -0.53
CA HIS A 97 -20.76 -23.39 -0.59
C HIS A 97 -19.75 -22.97 -1.64
N LYS A 98 -20.13 -22.00 -2.46
CA LYS A 98 -19.24 -21.40 -3.45
C LYS A 98 -19.40 -19.88 -3.43
N GLN A 99 -18.28 -19.17 -3.39
CA GLN A 99 -18.28 -17.71 -3.47
C GLN A 99 -17.25 -17.21 -4.48
N LEU A 100 -17.60 -16.14 -5.17
CA LEU A 100 -16.62 -15.36 -5.93
C LEU A 100 -15.93 -14.37 -5.00
N VAL A 101 -14.61 -14.29 -5.12
CA VAL A 101 -13.74 -13.41 -4.34
C VAL A 101 -13.00 -12.50 -5.30
N PHE A 102 -13.34 -11.22 -5.28
CA PHE A 102 -12.69 -10.17 -6.06
C PHE A 102 -11.73 -9.44 -5.13
N GLN A 103 -10.44 -9.71 -5.23
CA GLN A 103 -9.44 -9.14 -4.32
C GLN A 103 -9.20 -7.65 -4.53
N GLY A 104 -9.47 -7.14 -5.74
CA GLY A 104 -9.41 -5.71 -6.01
C GLY A 104 -10.05 -5.35 -7.34
N LEU A 105 -11.04 -4.47 -7.29
CA LEU A 105 -11.72 -3.90 -8.46
C LEU A 105 -11.58 -2.37 -8.43
N ASP A 106 -11.03 -1.79 -9.47
CA ASP A 106 -10.77 -0.36 -9.58
C ASP A 106 -11.79 0.30 -10.52
N THR A 107 -12.84 0.86 -10.03
CA THR A 107 -13.34 1.14 -8.68
C THR A 107 -14.85 0.88 -8.62
N TRP A 108 -15.59 1.53 -9.53
CA TRP A 108 -17.05 1.46 -9.67
C TRP A 108 -17.40 0.36 -10.67
N CYS A 109 -17.84 -0.78 -10.19
CA CYS A 109 -18.04 -1.95 -11.01
C CYS A 109 -19.39 -2.61 -10.74
N ASP A 110 -20.15 -2.90 -11.79
CA ASP A 110 -21.39 -3.68 -11.74
C ASP A 110 -21.09 -5.09 -12.27
N ILE A 111 -21.41 -6.10 -11.49
CA ILE A 111 -21.04 -7.49 -11.76
C ILE A 111 -22.29 -8.33 -11.96
N THR A 112 -22.30 -9.12 -13.04
CA THR A 112 -23.33 -10.14 -13.30
C THR A 112 -22.69 -11.52 -13.49
N LEU A 113 -23.40 -12.55 -13.05
CA LEU A 113 -23.05 -13.94 -13.33
C LEU A 113 -24.24 -14.59 -14.04
N ASN A 114 -23.98 -15.15 -15.23
CA ASN A 114 -25.01 -15.77 -16.07
C ASN A 114 -26.22 -14.85 -16.30
N GLY A 115 -25.95 -13.56 -16.49
CA GLY A 115 -26.97 -12.53 -16.71
C GLY A 115 -27.71 -12.06 -15.45
N GLN A 116 -27.44 -12.63 -14.29
CA GLN A 116 -28.05 -12.21 -13.02
C GLN A 116 -27.17 -11.20 -12.30
N PRO A 117 -27.71 -10.07 -11.82
CA PRO A 117 -26.98 -9.11 -11.01
C PRO A 117 -26.41 -9.79 -9.74
N LEU A 118 -25.14 -9.56 -9.47
CA LEU A 118 -24.44 -10.17 -8.35
C LEU A 118 -24.11 -9.14 -7.26
N LEU A 119 -23.34 -8.10 -7.60
CA LEU A 119 -23.01 -7.00 -6.70
C LEU A 119 -22.52 -5.78 -7.51
N SER A 120 -22.47 -4.62 -6.84
CA SER A 120 -21.83 -3.39 -7.33
C SER A 120 -20.77 -2.94 -6.34
N THR A 121 -19.61 -2.52 -6.84
CA THR A 121 -18.49 -2.07 -6.02
C THR A 121 -18.29 -0.56 -6.08
N ASN A 122 -17.63 0.00 -5.08
CA ASN A 122 -17.37 1.43 -4.95
C ASN A 122 -16.07 1.76 -4.19
N ASN A 123 -15.17 0.78 -4.07
CA ASN A 123 -13.93 0.93 -3.31
C ASN A 123 -12.87 -0.04 -3.85
N MET A 124 -11.72 0.47 -4.30
CA MET A 124 -10.65 -0.37 -4.83
C MET A 124 -9.76 -1.00 -3.74
N PHE A 125 -9.86 -0.55 -2.50
CA PHE A 125 -8.96 -0.90 -1.41
C PHE A 125 -9.43 -2.07 -0.54
N ARG A 126 -10.43 -2.82 -1.00
CA ARG A 126 -10.94 -3.98 -0.26
C ARG A 126 -11.32 -5.13 -1.17
N THR A 127 -11.34 -6.32 -0.60
CA THR A 127 -11.90 -7.50 -1.25
C THR A 127 -13.43 -7.47 -1.20
N TRP A 128 -14.04 -7.91 -2.29
CA TRP A 128 -15.48 -8.08 -2.43
C TRP A 128 -15.80 -9.57 -2.59
N LYS A 129 -16.84 -10.04 -1.93
CA LYS A 129 -17.26 -11.44 -1.97
C LYS A 129 -18.73 -11.54 -2.28
N ALA A 130 -19.11 -12.56 -3.04
CA ALA A 130 -20.50 -12.85 -3.37
C ALA A 130 -20.75 -14.36 -3.35
N ASP A 131 -21.80 -14.80 -2.67
CA ASP A 131 -22.28 -16.16 -2.71
C ASP A 131 -22.83 -16.48 -4.11
N VAL A 132 -22.33 -17.54 -4.72
CA VAL A 132 -22.75 -18.01 -6.05
C VAL A 132 -23.20 -19.47 -6.05
N SER A 133 -23.42 -20.04 -4.89
CA SER A 133 -23.76 -21.47 -4.72
C SER A 133 -24.95 -21.92 -5.55
N GLY A 134 -25.97 -21.06 -5.71
CA GLY A 134 -27.17 -21.34 -6.50
C GLY A 134 -27.19 -20.75 -7.90
N LEU A 135 -26.10 -20.09 -8.34
CA LEU A 135 -26.08 -19.33 -9.60
C LEU A 135 -25.18 -19.95 -10.67
N LEU A 136 -24.32 -20.89 -10.30
CA LEU A 136 -23.38 -21.53 -11.21
C LEU A 136 -24.05 -22.62 -12.04
N SER A 137 -23.69 -22.65 -13.32
CA SER A 137 -24.05 -23.70 -14.26
C SER A 137 -23.01 -24.84 -14.20
N ASP A 138 -23.46 -26.06 -14.42
CA ASP A 138 -22.58 -27.25 -14.54
C ASP A 138 -21.75 -27.26 -15.83
N LYS A 139 -22.08 -26.40 -16.78
CA LYS A 139 -21.38 -26.29 -18.07
C LYS A 139 -20.54 -25.04 -18.11
N GLU A 140 -20.96 -24.06 -18.86
CA GLU A 140 -20.28 -22.78 -19.01
C GLU A 140 -20.95 -21.72 -18.15
N ASN A 141 -20.11 -20.87 -17.55
CA ASN A 141 -20.54 -19.69 -16.80
C ASN A 141 -19.99 -18.45 -17.46
N ILE A 142 -20.76 -17.37 -17.43
CA ILE A 142 -20.38 -16.05 -17.97
C ILE A 142 -20.33 -15.07 -16.83
N LEU A 143 -19.12 -14.60 -16.52
CA LEU A 143 -18.87 -13.54 -15.55
C LEU A 143 -18.62 -12.25 -16.33
N HIS A 144 -19.47 -11.23 -16.10
CA HIS A 144 -19.40 -9.95 -16.76
C HIS A 144 -19.24 -8.82 -15.74
N LEU A 145 -18.27 -7.95 -15.98
CA LEU A 145 -17.97 -6.79 -15.16
C LEU A 145 -18.04 -5.52 -16.01
N ARG A 146 -18.88 -4.56 -15.59
CA ARG A 146 -18.94 -3.22 -16.17
C ARG A 146 -18.27 -2.23 -15.23
N PHE A 147 -17.15 -1.66 -15.65
CA PHE A 147 -16.50 -0.55 -14.95
C PHE A 147 -17.10 0.76 -15.44
N ARG A 148 -17.76 1.48 -14.54
CA ARG A 148 -18.27 2.81 -14.82
C ARG A 148 -17.13 3.82 -14.79
N SER A 149 -17.21 4.84 -15.66
CA SER A 149 -16.21 5.90 -15.68
C SER A 149 -15.97 6.48 -14.29
N PRO A 150 -14.73 6.46 -13.79
CA PRO A 150 -14.40 7.06 -12.50
C PRO A 150 -14.64 8.57 -12.47
N ILE A 151 -14.54 9.23 -13.62
CA ILE A 151 -14.78 10.67 -13.75
C ILE A 151 -16.28 10.98 -13.73
N ARG A 152 -17.07 10.31 -14.57
CA ARG A 152 -18.53 10.53 -14.58
C ARG A 152 -19.17 10.13 -13.26
N GLN A 153 -18.72 9.06 -12.65
CA GLN A 153 -19.21 8.64 -11.35
C GLN A 153 -18.75 9.62 -10.25
N GLY A 154 -17.50 10.06 -10.29
CA GLY A 154 -16.98 11.08 -9.38
C GLY A 154 -17.75 12.40 -9.46
N MET A 155 -18.14 12.81 -10.66
CA MET A 155 -19.00 13.99 -10.86
C MET A 155 -20.37 13.83 -10.20
N LYS A 156 -21.00 12.66 -10.31
CA LYS A 156 -22.27 12.36 -9.63
C LYS A 156 -22.13 12.41 -8.11
N GLU A 157 -21.06 11.83 -7.57
CA GLU A 157 -20.81 11.85 -6.13
C GLU A 157 -20.51 13.28 -5.62
N MET A 158 -19.78 14.08 -6.39
CA MET A 158 -19.52 15.49 -6.10
C MET A 158 -20.81 16.30 -6.06
N GLU A 159 -21.68 16.16 -7.06
CA GLU A 159 -22.98 16.82 -7.12
C GLU A 159 -23.87 16.42 -5.92
N LYS A 160 -23.90 15.13 -5.61
CA LYS A 160 -24.66 14.59 -4.47
C LYS A 160 -24.17 15.11 -3.13
N TYR A 161 -22.86 15.25 -2.95
CA TYR A 161 -22.26 15.80 -1.73
C TYR A 161 -22.61 17.27 -1.55
N GLY A 162 -22.60 18.05 -2.64
CA GLY A 162 -23.12 19.40 -2.71
C GLY A 162 -22.27 20.49 -2.05
N LEU A 163 -21.12 20.13 -1.46
CA LEU A 163 -20.16 21.07 -0.88
C LEU A 163 -18.84 21.02 -1.61
N PRO A 164 -18.18 22.17 -1.88
CA PRO A 164 -16.91 22.19 -2.54
C PRO A 164 -15.80 21.64 -1.62
N LEU A 165 -14.89 20.84 -2.21
CA LEU A 165 -13.66 20.39 -1.57
C LEU A 165 -12.47 20.74 -2.47
N PRO A 166 -11.31 21.11 -1.91
CA PRO A 166 -10.19 21.57 -2.72
C PRO A 166 -9.60 20.51 -3.64
N ALA A 167 -9.57 19.23 -3.23
CA ALA A 167 -8.97 18.13 -3.98
C ALA A 167 -7.61 18.55 -4.59
N SER A 168 -6.68 18.99 -3.75
CA SER A 168 -5.55 19.84 -4.10
C SER A 168 -4.60 19.28 -5.15
N ASN A 169 -4.44 17.95 -5.20
CA ASN A 169 -3.51 17.28 -6.11
C ASN A 169 -4.19 16.65 -7.33
N ASP A 170 -5.50 16.79 -7.47
CA ASP A 170 -6.23 16.33 -8.65
C ASP A 170 -5.88 17.23 -9.85
N GLN A 171 -5.23 16.66 -10.84
CA GLN A 171 -4.82 17.35 -12.07
C GLN A 171 -5.96 17.36 -13.12
N SER A 172 -7.16 17.71 -12.72
CA SER A 172 -8.37 17.74 -13.55
C SER A 172 -8.22 18.54 -14.83
N GLU A 173 -7.44 19.61 -14.81
CA GLU A 173 -7.17 20.43 -16.00
C GLU A 173 -6.42 19.63 -17.06
N ASN A 174 -5.43 18.83 -16.68
CA ASN A 174 -4.69 17.96 -17.60
C ASN A 174 -5.61 16.86 -18.18
N GLY A 175 -6.68 16.52 -17.48
CA GLY A 175 -7.70 15.59 -17.93
C GLY A 175 -8.83 16.22 -18.77
N GLY A 176 -8.77 17.51 -19.06
CA GLY A 176 -9.84 18.22 -19.78
C GLY A 176 -11.12 18.43 -18.96
N MET A 177 -11.03 18.33 -17.61
CA MET A 177 -12.15 18.51 -16.70
C MET A 177 -12.24 19.91 -16.09
N GLY A 178 -11.29 20.79 -16.42
CA GLY A 178 -11.23 22.14 -15.86
C GLY A 178 -11.18 22.12 -14.33
N PRO A 179 -12.03 22.90 -13.64
CA PRO A 179 -12.02 22.98 -12.18
C PRO A 179 -12.70 21.77 -11.49
N ASN A 180 -13.26 20.81 -12.23
CA ASN A 180 -14.00 19.68 -11.68
C ASN A 180 -13.05 18.60 -11.16
N ARG A 181 -12.67 18.71 -9.91
CA ARG A 181 -11.76 17.80 -9.19
C ARG A 181 -12.56 16.77 -8.41
N VAL A 182 -12.49 15.51 -8.84
CA VAL A 182 -13.38 14.45 -8.32
C VAL A 182 -12.67 13.40 -7.46
N SER A 183 -11.35 13.46 -7.34
CA SER A 183 -10.53 12.43 -6.68
C SER A 183 -11.01 12.06 -5.27
N VAL A 184 -11.46 13.03 -4.48
CA VAL A 184 -11.85 12.84 -3.07
C VAL A 184 -13.20 12.15 -2.91
N PHE A 185 -14.02 12.07 -3.96
CA PHE A 185 -15.36 11.47 -3.92
C PHE A 185 -15.35 9.97 -4.23
N SER A 186 -14.20 9.42 -4.55
CA SER A 186 -14.00 7.98 -4.80
C SER A 186 -12.98 7.39 -3.83
N ARG A 187 -13.23 6.16 -3.39
CA ARG A 187 -12.21 5.40 -2.67
C ARG A 187 -11.31 4.69 -3.68
N LYS A 188 -10.44 5.47 -4.27
CA LYS A 188 -9.47 5.15 -5.31
C LYS A 188 -8.13 5.80 -4.99
N ALA A 189 -7.04 5.17 -5.41
CA ALA A 189 -5.70 5.68 -5.19
C ALA A 189 -5.57 7.16 -5.63
N PRO A 190 -5.27 8.07 -4.70
CA PRO A 190 -5.22 9.51 -5.00
C PRO A 190 -4.24 9.87 -6.12
N TYR A 191 -3.10 9.20 -6.19
CA TYR A 191 -2.06 9.49 -7.18
C TYR A 191 -2.48 9.18 -8.62
N HIS A 192 -3.50 8.35 -8.85
CA HIS A 192 -4.03 8.11 -10.18
C HIS A 192 -4.63 9.36 -10.84
N PHE A 193 -5.06 10.33 -10.04
CA PHE A 193 -5.55 11.62 -10.53
C PHE A 193 -4.42 12.65 -10.78
N GLY A 194 -3.18 12.19 -10.75
CA GLY A 194 -1.97 12.99 -10.85
C GLY A 194 -1.37 13.33 -9.50
N TRP A 195 -0.08 13.55 -9.48
CA TRP A 195 0.68 14.01 -8.33
C TRP A 195 1.88 14.84 -8.79
N ASP A 196 2.64 15.44 -7.88
CA ASP A 196 3.83 16.23 -8.24
C ASP A 196 5.03 15.40 -8.71
N TRP A 197 4.87 14.08 -8.75
CA TRP A 197 5.79 13.08 -9.33
C TRP A 197 5.09 12.07 -10.25
N GLY A 198 3.77 12.09 -10.33
CA GLY A 198 2.96 11.08 -11.02
C GLY A 198 2.14 11.63 -12.18
N PRO A 199 1.99 10.89 -13.28
CA PRO A 199 1.11 11.27 -14.37
C PRO A 199 -0.36 11.16 -13.95
N ARG A 200 -1.24 11.90 -14.63
CA ARG A 200 -2.68 11.71 -14.49
C ARG A 200 -3.14 10.60 -15.42
N LEU A 201 -3.29 9.42 -14.88
CA LEU A 201 -3.81 8.23 -15.57
C LEU A 201 -4.81 7.55 -14.65
N VAL A 202 -6.07 7.93 -14.78
CA VAL A 202 -7.16 7.46 -13.92
C VAL A 202 -7.63 6.11 -14.43
N THR A 203 -7.12 5.05 -13.83
CA THR A 203 -7.31 3.67 -14.26
C THR A 203 -8.68 3.11 -13.91
N SER A 204 -9.05 2.05 -14.62
CA SER A 204 -10.14 1.12 -14.26
C SER A 204 -9.68 -0.30 -14.59
N GLY A 205 -10.15 -1.28 -13.84
CA GLY A 205 -9.88 -2.67 -14.15
C GLY A 205 -9.89 -3.61 -12.96
N ILE A 206 -9.63 -4.87 -13.26
CA ILE A 206 -9.48 -5.95 -12.28
C ILE A 206 -8.01 -5.95 -11.86
N TRP A 207 -7.68 -5.19 -10.82
CA TRP A 207 -6.28 -4.92 -10.49
C TRP A 207 -5.64 -5.93 -9.53
N ARG A 208 -6.45 -6.80 -8.93
CA ARG A 208 -6.01 -7.95 -8.13
C ARG A 208 -6.77 -9.19 -8.55
N PRO A 209 -6.28 -10.41 -8.23
CA PRO A 209 -6.88 -11.66 -8.70
C PRO A 209 -8.35 -11.86 -8.30
N ILE A 210 -9.05 -12.65 -9.10
CA ILE A 210 -10.39 -13.17 -8.82
C ILE A 210 -10.28 -14.67 -8.59
N PHE A 211 -10.94 -15.17 -7.54
CA PHE A 211 -11.04 -16.59 -7.22
C PHE A 211 -12.49 -17.04 -7.10
N LEU A 212 -12.75 -18.26 -7.52
CA LEU A 212 -13.89 -19.01 -7.05
C LEU A 212 -13.41 -19.89 -5.88
N GLU A 213 -14.03 -19.74 -4.73
CA GLU A 213 -13.74 -20.51 -3.52
C GLU A 213 -14.89 -21.43 -3.19
N GLY A 214 -14.60 -22.61 -2.63
CA GLY A 214 -15.62 -23.55 -2.20
C GLY A 214 -15.25 -24.28 -0.91
N TRP A 215 -16.26 -24.61 -0.12
CA TRP A 215 -16.16 -25.40 1.10
C TRP A 215 -17.48 -26.10 1.39
N ASP A 216 -17.48 -27.11 2.25
CA ASP A 216 -18.68 -27.83 2.63
C ASP A 216 -19.29 -27.29 3.94
N ASP A 217 -18.74 -27.66 5.08
CA ASP A 217 -19.40 -27.42 6.35
C ASP A 217 -18.74 -26.30 7.16
N LEU A 218 -17.41 -26.22 7.14
CA LEU A 218 -16.67 -25.36 8.04
C LEU A 218 -15.60 -24.56 7.31
N ASN A 219 -15.57 -23.26 7.57
CA ASN A 219 -14.59 -22.36 6.98
C ASN A 219 -13.95 -21.47 8.06
N ILE A 220 -12.63 -21.56 8.22
CA ILE A 220 -11.86 -20.60 9.04
C ILE A 220 -11.66 -19.35 8.20
N GLU A 221 -12.38 -18.28 8.54
CA GLU A 221 -12.30 -17.02 7.79
C GLU A 221 -11.09 -16.21 8.17
N GLN A 222 -10.69 -16.23 9.44
CA GLN A 222 -9.65 -15.36 9.95
C GLN A 222 -8.98 -15.92 11.20
N VAL A 223 -7.65 -15.67 11.30
CA VAL A 223 -6.85 -15.91 12.49
C VAL A 223 -6.04 -14.66 12.80
N PHE A 224 -6.08 -14.23 14.05
CA PHE A 224 -5.24 -13.18 14.59
C PHE A 224 -4.43 -13.68 15.77
N ILE A 225 -3.11 -13.56 15.70
CA ILE A 225 -2.21 -13.87 16.82
C ILE A 225 -1.97 -12.58 17.62
N GLU A 226 -2.74 -12.42 18.67
CA GLU A 226 -2.56 -11.32 19.62
C GLU A 226 -1.34 -11.54 20.48
N GLN A 227 -0.61 -10.48 20.78
CA GLN A 227 0.62 -10.49 21.58
C GLN A 227 0.48 -9.58 22.82
N PRO A 228 -0.32 -9.97 23.82
CA PRO A 228 -0.55 -9.14 25.00
C PRO A 228 0.72 -8.78 25.75
N GLN A 229 1.68 -9.72 25.81
CA GLN A 229 2.98 -9.50 26.45
C GLN A 229 4.05 -10.31 25.75
N VAL A 230 5.13 -9.66 25.36
CA VAL A 230 6.31 -10.30 24.78
C VAL A 230 7.56 -9.73 25.46
N THR A 231 8.33 -10.64 26.05
CA THR A 231 9.61 -10.36 26.68
C THR A 231 10.65 -11.38 26.23
N PRO A 232 11.96 -11.17 26.46
CA PRO A 232 12.98 -12.19 26.18
C PRO A 232 12.80 -13.51 26.95
N VAL A 233 12.07 -13.45 28.07
CA VAL A 233 11.83 -14.63 28.93
C VAL A 233 10.58 -15.39 28.48
N GLN A 234 9.53 -14.69 28.10
CA GLN A 234 8.24 -15.28 27.80
C GLN A 234 7.39 -14.41 26.87
N ALA A 235 6.68 -15.07 25.98
CA ALA A 235 5.60 -14.47 25.20
C ALA A 235 4.27 -15.09 25.60
N ASP A 236 3.32 -14.25 26.03
CA ASP A 236 1.93 -14.62 26.28
C ASP A 236 1.09 -14.22 25.07
N LEU A 237 0.45 -15.20 24.44
CA LEU A 237 -0.17 -15.05 23.14
C LEU A 237 -1.62 -15.56 23.17
N LYS A 238 -2.42 -15.10 22.20
CA LYS A 238 -3.77 -15.61 21.98
C LYS A 238 -3.99 -15.79 20.49
N ALA A 239 -4.47 -16.94 20.08
CA ALA A 239 -5.01 -17.12 18.72
C ALA A 239 -6.51 -16.84 18.75
N SER A 240 -6.92 -15.72 18.13
CA SER A 240 -8.33 -15.37 17.93
C SER A 240 -8.75 -15.87 16.55
N VAL A 241 -9.72 -16.77 16.52
CA VAL A 241 -10.17 -17.47 15.31
C VAL A 241 -11.63 -17.13 15.04
N ARG A 242 -11.93 -16.69 13.82
CA ARG A 242 -13.28 -16.52 13.32
C ARG A 242 -13.56 -17.59 12.28
N LEU A 243 -14.65 -18.30 12.46
CA LEU A 243 -15.09 -19.37 11.56
C LEU A 243 -16.60 -19.34 11.35
N THR A 244 -17.04 -19.90 10.25
CA THR A 244 -18.45 -20.16 9.95
C THR A 244 -18.71 -21.64 9.78
N THR A 245 -19.87 -22.10 10.26
CA THR A 245 -20.39 -23.46 10.06
C THR A 245 -21.92 -23.43 10.03
N GLU A 246 -22.53 -24.47 9.46
CA GLU A 246 -23.98 -24.63 9.50
C GLU A 246 -24.49 -25.49 10.66
N HIS A 247 -23.55 -26.07 11.41
CA HIS A 247 -23.87 -27.11 12.39
C HIS A 247 -23.46 -26.73 13.82
N HIS A 248 -24.24 -27.29 14.76
CA HIS A 248 -23.79 -27.39 16.15
C HIS A 248 -22.88 -28.61 16.27
N GLU A 249 -21.59 -28.37 16.50
CA GLU A 249 -20.60 -29.44 16.54
C GLU A 249 -19.66 -29.30 17.74
N LYS A 250 -19.17 -30.44 18.21
CA LYS A 250 -18.05 -30.49 19.15
C LYS A 250 -16.76 -30.72 18.37
N LEU A 251 -15.84 -29.78 18.48
CA LEU A 251 -14.56 -29.80 17.81
C LEU A 251 -13.43 -29.72 18.83
N ILE A 252 -12.25 -30.13 18.41
CA ILE A 252 -11.01 -29.86 19.12
C ILE A 252 -10.23 -28.83 18.30
N ALA A 253 -9.94 -27.68 18.92
CA ALA A 253 -9.08 -26.66 18.34
C ALA A 253 -7.66 -26.80 18.88
N GLU A 254 -6.68 -26.84 17.99
CA GLU A 254 -5.25 -26.92 18.35
C GLU A 254 -4.48 -25.78 17.73
N VAL A 255 -3.58 -25.17 18.49
CA VAL A 255 -2.54 -24.26 17.99
C VAL A 255 -1.23 -25.00 17.95
N LYS A 256 -0.60 -25.03 16.80
CA LYS A 256 0.67 -25.72 16.56
C LYS A 256 1.75 -24.76 16.05
N CYS A 257 2.98 -25.06 16.44
CA CYS A 257 4.15 -24.48 15.80
C CYS A 257 5.17 -25.61 15.57
N ASP A 258 5.61 -25.74 14.34
CA ASP A 258 6.31 -26.95 13.86
C ASP A 258 5.44 -28.19 14.13
N SER A 259 5.96 -29.18 14.83
CA SER A 259 5.21 -30.39 15.20
C SER A 259 4.61 -30.34 16.62
N ARG A 260 4.82 -29.25 17.38
CA ARG A 260 4.38 -29.13 18.77
C ARG A 260 3.01 -28.49 18.89
N ILE A 261 2.17 -29.06 19.74
CA ILE A 261 0.90 -28.48 20.15
C ILE A 261 1.17 -27.50 21.29
N LEU A 262 0.84 -26.22 21.08
CA LEU A 262 1.02 -25.14 22.06
C LEU A 262 -0.23 -24.88 22.88
N ALA A 263 -1.40 -25.13 22.30
CA ALA A 263 -2.69 -25.06 22.97
C ALA A 263 -3.67 -26.07 22.38
N LYS A 264 -4.60 -26.54 23.21
CA LYS A 264 -5.67 -27.46 22.82
C LYS A 264 -6.90 -27.14 23.64
N SER A 265 -8.06 -27.05 23.00
CA SER A 265 -9.34 -26.81 23.65
C SER A 265 -10.46 -27.51 22.95
N GLU A 266 -11.43 -28.00 23.72
CA GLU A 266 -12.74 -28.42 23.21
C GLU A 266 -13.57 -27.16 22.94
N VAL A 267 -14.23 -27.12 21.80
CA VAL A 267 -15.08 -26.00 21.38
C VAL A 267 -16.41 -26.54 20.86
N GLU A 268 -17.47 -25.84 21.20
CA GLU A 268 -18.81 -26.12 20.67
C GLU A 268 -19.20 -24.98 19.74
N THR A 269 -19.51 -25.31 18.48
CA THR A 269 -19.96 -24.34 17.48
C THR A 269 -21.47 -24.25 17.44
N GLN A 270 -21.96 -23.12 16.97
CA GLN A 270 -23.35 -22.86 16.63
C GLN A 270 -23.45 -22.56 15.12
N PRO A 271 -24.60 -22.79 14.49
CA PRO A 271 -24.80 -22.36 13.11
C PRO A 271 -24.52 -20.86 12.94
N GLY A 272 -23.76 -20.52 11.89
CA GLY A 272 -23.34 -19.15 11.60
C GLY A 272 -21.90 -18.86 12.03
N GLU A 273 -21.64 -17.60 12.38
CA GLU A 273 -20.31 -17.12 12.79
C GLU A 273 -20.00 -17.55 14.22
N ASN A 274 -18.80 -18.07 14.41
CA ASN A 274 -18.25 -18.44 15.73
C ASN A 274 -16.89 -17.77 15.93
N ARG A 275 -16.59 -17.47 17.20
CA ARG A 275 -15.30 -16.88 17.61
C ARG A 275 -14.69 -17.72 18.70
N LEU A 276 -13.45 -18.12 18.49
CA LEU A 276 -12.66 -18.91 19.43
C LEU A 276 -11.46 -18.09 19.88
N THR A 277 -11.07 -18.26 21.15
CA THR A 277 -9.85 -17.67 21.68
C THR A 277 -9.03 -18.77 22.36
N LEU A 278 -7.82 -18.99 21.89
CA LEU A 278 -6.91 -20.01 22.37
C LEU A 278 -5.66 -19.34 22.95
N PRO A 279 -5.55 -19.20 24.28
CA PRO A 279 -4.34 -18.65 24.89
C PRO A 279 -3.21 -19.69 24.87
N PHE A 280 -1.98 -19.23 24.68
CA PHE A 280 -0.78 -20.06 24.75
C PHE A 280 0.45 -19.23 25.08
N THR A 281 1.52 -19.90 25.49
CA THR A 281 2.75 -19.26 25.94
C THR A 281 3.96 -19.90 25.26
N ILE A 282 4.92 -19.06 24.88
CA ILE A 282 6.24 -19.51 24.41
C ILE A 282 7.32 -19.03 25.39
N LYS A 283 8.06 -19.97 25.96
CA LYS A 283 9.22 -19.68 26.82
C LYS A 283 10.46 -19.37 25.99
N LYS A 284 11.21 -18.33 26.40
CA LYS A 284 12.43 -17.90 25.71
C LYS A 284 12.21 -17.74 24.20
N PRO A 285 11.26 -16.88 23.79
CA PRO A 285 10.93 -16.73 22.37
C PRO A 285 12.12 -16.16 21.59
N ARG A 286 12.24 -16.57 20.33
CA ARG A 286 13.12 -15.91 19.37
C ARG A 286 12.43 -14.63 18.92
N LEU A 287 12.91 -13.48 19.41
CA LEU A 287 12.30 -12.19 19.12
C LEU A 287 12.54 -11.75 17.68
N TRP A 288 11.58 -11.00 17.15
CA TRP A 288 11.74 -10.30 15.90
C TRP A 288 12.48 -8.99 16.13
N TRP A 289 13.51 -8.73 15.32
CA TRP A 289 14.32 -7.52 15.37
C TRP A 289 14.32 -6.79 14.02
N SER A 290 14.47 -5.48 14.07
CA SER A 290 14.63 -4.67 12.87
C SER A 290 16.03 -4.82 12.28
N ASN A 291 16.17 -4.50 10.99
CA ASN A 291 17.44 -4.52 10.28
C ASN A 291 18.51 -3.70 11.02
N GLY A 292 19.65 -4.29 11.25
CA GLY A 292 20.78 -3.69 11.99
C GLY A 292 20.76 -3.90 13.51
N LEU A 293 19.68 -4.43 14.10
CA LEU A 293 19.62 -4.75 15.53
C LEU A 293 19.66 -6.25 15.84
N GLY A 294 19.27 -7.09 14.93
CA GLY A 294 19.24 -8.52 15.14
C GLY A 294 18.50 -9.27 14.02
N LYS A 295 18.22 -10.54 14.28
CA LYS A 295 17.50 -11.37 13.31
C LYS A 295 16.01 -11.09 13.34
N ALA A 296 15.39 -10.97 12.19
CA ALA A 296 13.94 -10.90 12.00
C ALA A 296 13.32 -12.30 12.11
N ASN A 297 13.31 -12.87 13.32
CA ASN A 297 12.79 -14.22 13.54
C ASN A 297 11.28 -14.27 13.36
N LEU A 298 10.79 -15.28 12.64
CA LEU A 298 9.37 -15.50 12.39
C LEU A 298 8.94 -16.86 12.92
N TYR A 299 7.66 -16.92 13.29
CA TYR A 299 6.94 -18.13 13.67
C TYR A 299 5.78 -18.35 12.72
N THR A 300 5.56 -19.59 12.31
CA THR A 300 4.35 -19.98 11.60
C THR A 300 3.50 -20.81 12.55
N PHE A 301 2.34 -20.26 12.91
CA PHE A 301 1.35 -20.94 13.73
C PHE A 301 0.28 -21.55 12.83
N ARG A 302 -0.06 -22.80 13.12
CA ARG A 302 -1.13 -23.52 12.45
C ARG A 302 -2.28 -23.76 13.43
N ILE A 303 -3.46 -23.35 13.02
CA ILE A 303 -4.69 -23.63 13.74
C ILE A 303 -5.38 -24.80 13.05
N ASP A 304 -5.54 -25.92 13.76
CA ASP A 304 -6.29 -27.09 13.30
C ASP A 304 -7.59 -27.20 14.07
N LEU A 305 -8.68 -27.40 13.35
CA LEU A 305 -9.97 -27.82 13.91
C LEU A 305 -10.19 -29.28 13.57
N LYS A 306 -10.44 -30.10 14.59
CA LYS A 306 -10.60 -31.55 14.46
C LYS A 306 -11.97 -32.00 14.90
N LYS A 307 -12.53 -32.94 14.13
CA LYS A 307 -13.73 -33.69 14.45
C LYS A 307 -13.38 -35.17 14.40
N ASP A 308 -13.71 -35.93 15.46
CA ASP A 308 -13.40 -37.34 15.56
C ASP A 308 -11.94 -37.71 15.24
N GLY A 309 -11.01 -36.86 15.71
CA GLY A 309 -9.57 -37.04 15.52
C GLY A 309 -9.02 -36.60 14.14
N LYS A 310 -9.89 -36.26 13.19
CA LYS A 310 -9.49 -35.81 11.84
C LYS A 310 -9.54 -34.31 11.73
N VAL A 311 -8.54 -33.70 11.04
CA VAL A 311 -8.53 -32.29 10.72
C VAL A 311 -9.62 -31.99 9.68
N VAL A 312 -10.57 -31.12 10.04
CA VAL A 312 -11.68 -30.70 9.17
C VAL A 312 -11.48 -29.31 8.60
N ALA A 313 -10.69 -28.48 9.27
CA ALA A 313 -10.23 -27.19 8.75
C ALA A 313 -8.89 -26.83 9.37
N SER A 314 -8.08 -26.08 8.62
CA SER A 314 -6.76 -25.64 9.06
C SER A 314 -6.42 -24.29 8.46
N ARG A 315 -5.68 -23.47 9.23
CA ARG A 315 -5.15 -22.21 8.73
C ARG A 315 -3.80 -21.90 9.35
N GLU A 316 -2.87 -21.42 8.53
CA GLU A 316 -1.55 -20.99 8.96
C GLU A 316 -1.46 -19.45 9.01
N VAL A 317 -0.72 -18.95 9.99
CA VAL A 317 -0.39 -17.54 10.14
C VAL A 317 1.08 -17.43 10.51
N THR A 318 1.82 -16.62 9.74
CA THR A 318 3.20 -16.28 10.04
C THR A 318 3.25 -14.90 10.68
N THR A 319 3.96 -14.80 11.81
CA THR A 319 4.18 -13.54 12.53
C THR A 319 5.52 -13.55 13.24
N GLY A 320 6.00 -12.39 13.69
CA GLY A 320 7.16 -12.27 14.56
C GLY A 320 6.75 -11.80 15.93
N LEU A 321 7.44 -12.30 16.96
CA LEU A 321 7.16 -11.96 18.35
C LEU A 321 8.04 -10.80 18.78
N ARG A 322 7.42 -9.70 19.16
CA ARG A 322 8.11 -8.49 19.59
C ARG A 322 7.19 -7.59 20.41
N SER A 323 7.81 -6.69 21.16
CA SER A 323 7.17 -5.49 21.70
C SER A 323 7.63 -4.31 20.85
N LEU A 324 6.71 -3.60 20.22
CA LEU A 324 7.00 -2.43 19.38
C LEU A 324 6.04 -1.31 19.73
N LYS A 325 6.58 -0.18 20.17
CA LYS A 325 5.83 0.96 20.67
C LYS A 325 6.33 2.26 20.06
N LEU A 326 5.44 3.20 19.83
CA LEU A 326 5.80 4.61 19.64
C LEU A 326 5.77 5.31 21.01
N VAL A 327 6.92 5.83 21.43
CA VAL A 327 7.07 6.51 22.72
C VAL A 327 6.92 8.01 22.52
N ARG A 328 5.85 8.55 23.11
CA ARG A 328 5.55 9.98 23.17
C ARG A 328 5.40 10.37 24.63
N ARG A 329 6.30 11.19 25.12
CA ARG A 329 6.25 11.71 26.48
C ARG A 329 6.88 13.10 26.54
N GLN A 330 6.36 13.93 27.43
CA GLN A 330 6.94 15.26 27.68
C GLN A 330 8.34 15.13 28.25
N ASP A 331 9.25 15.98 27.78
CA ASP A 331 10.57 16.18 28.33
C ASP A 331 10.89 17.68 28.42
N THR A 332 12.13 18.05 28.76
CA THR A 332 12.54 19.46 28.92
C THR A 332 12.59 20.23 27.58
N GLN A 333 12.51 19.55 26.44
CA GLN A 333 12.69 20.09 25.11
C GLN A 333 11.42 20.01 24.24
N GLY A 334 10.33 19.45 24.79
CA GLY A 334 9.06 19.25 24.07
C GLY A 334 8.48 17.88 24.34
N GLU A 335 8.19 17.12 23.29
CA GLU A 335 7.63 15.76 23.38
C GLU A 335 8.47 14.80 22.54
N THR A 336 8.89 13.67 23.12
CA THR A 336 9.62 12.63 22.41
C THR A 336 8.78 12.02 21.30
N PHE A 337 9.44 11.50 20.28
CA PHE A 337 8.79 10.74 19.22
C PHE A 337 9.78 9.69 18.71
N TYR A 338 9.71 8.46 19.22
CA TYR A 338 10.60 7.39 18.78
C TYR A 338 9.96 6.01 18.94
N PHE A 339 10.42 5.07 18.13
CA PHE A 339 10.02 3.67 18.25
C PHE A 339 10.91 2.97 19.26
N GLU A 340 10.30 2.16 20.11
CA GLU A 340 10.97 1.26 21.03
C GLU A 340 10.65 -0.17 20.65
N LEU A 341 11.68 -0.94 20.25
CA LEU A 341 11.55 -2.33 19.85
C LEU A 341 12.19 -3.23 20.91
N ASN A 342 11.40 -4.12 21.51
CA ASN A 342 11.86 -5.03 22.56
C ASN A 342 12.63 -4.33 23.70
N GLY A 343 12.12 -3.14 24.08
CA GLY A 343 12.71 -2.31 25.13
C GLY A 343 13.90 -1.44 24.70
N ILE A 344 14.28 -1.45 23.43
CA ILE A 344 15.40 -0.66 22.89
C ILE A 344 14.88 0.49 22.04
N PRO A 345 15.21 1.75 22.37
CA PRO A 345 14.96 2.87 21.48
C PRO A 345 15.69 2.72 20.14
N VAL A 346 14.97 2.87 19.05
CA VAL A 346 15.48 2.67 17.68
C VAL A 346 15.49 4.00 16.95
N PHE A 347 16.63 4.36 16.38
CA PHE A 347 16.68 5.42 15.38
C PHE A 347 16.07 4.89 14.06
N ALA A 348 14.96 5.46 13.61
CA ALA A 348 14.35 5.09 12.35
C ALA A 348 15.18 5.62 11.17
N LYS A 349 15.79 4.72 10.43
CA LYS A 349 16.57 4.98 9.22
C LYS A 349 15.75 4.51 8.03
N GLY A 350 15.18 5.42 7.26
CA GLY A 350 14.26 4.95 6.24
C GLY A 350 13.85 5.94 5.18
N VAL A 351 12.73 5.60 4.57
CA VAL A 351 12.17 6.31 3.42
C VAL A 351 10.66 6.27 3.41
N ASN A 352 10.09 7.17 2.58
CA ASN A 352 8.70 7.10 2.13
C ASN A 352 8.63 6.34 0.81
N ALA A 353 7.70 5.41 0.68
CA ALA A 353 7.46 4.68 -0.54
C ALA A 353 6.12 5.09 -1.16
N ILE A 354 6.13 5.25 -2.47
CA ILE A 354 4.97 5.43 -3.33
C ILE A 354 4.71 4.12 -4.10
N PRO A 355 3.56 3.95 -4.78
CA PRO A 355 3.37 2.77 -5.61
C PRO A 355 4.43 2.63 -6.71
N ASN A 356 4.92 1.42 -6.94
CA ASN A 356 6.01 1.14 -7.88
C ASN A 356 5.65 1.32 -9.35
N ASP A 357 4.39 1.45 -9.69
CA ASP A 357 3.90 1.66 -11.05
C ASP A 357 2.57 2.42 -11.02
N VAL A 358 2.32 3.20 -12.04
CA VAL A 358 0.98 3.77 -12.29
C VAL A 358 -0.02 2.65 -12.57
N PHE A 359 0.41 1.65 -13.32
CA PHE A 359 -0.38 0.47 -13.64
C PHE A 359 -0.06 -0.65 -12.65
N LEU A 360 -0.76 -0.64 -11.53
CA LEU A 360 -0.52 -1.51 -10.36
C LEU A 360 -0.33 -3.00 -10.70
N PRO A 361 -1.10 -3.60 -11.64
CA PRO A 361 -0.91 -5.02 -11.98
C PRO A 361 0.44 -5.36 -12.64
N ARG A 362 1.19 -4.37 -13.12
CA ARG A 362 2.56 -4.58 -13.65
C ARG A 362 3.59 -4.86 -12.57
N ILE A 363 3.30 -4.50 -11.31
CA ILE A 363 4.22 -4.71 -10.20
C ILE A 363 4.34 -6.21 -9.93
N SER A 364 5.50 -6.76 -10.21
CA SER A 364 5.80 -8.17 -10.02
C SER A 364 6.30 -8.47 -8.60
N ARG A 365 6.32 -9.75 -8.23
CA ARG A 365 6.98 -10.21 -7.00
C ARG A 365 8.45 -9.80 -6.97
N SER A 366 9.13 -9.89 -8.10
CA SER A 366 10.54 -9.49 -8.26
C SER A 366 10.74 -7.99 -8.02
N ASP A 367 9.79 -7.13 -8.40
CA ASP A 367 9.84 -5.70 -8.10
C ASP A 367 9.76 -5.43 -6.61
N TYR A 368 8.88 -6.10 -5.89
CA TYR A 368 8.80 -6.01 -4.43
C TYR A 368 10.05 -6.55 -3.74
N GLU A 369 10.58 -7.70 -4.19
CA GLU A 369 11.83 -8.26 -3.67
C GLU A 369 12.98 -7.26 -3.81
N LYS A 370 13.12 -6.66 -4.99
CA LYS A 370 14.14 -5.66 -5.24
C LYS A 370 13.96 -4.43 -4.34
N MET A 371 12.74 -3.90 -4.27
CA MET A 371 12.40 -2.72 -3.45
C MET A 371 12.82 -2.89 -2.00
N VAL A 372 12.42 -3.98 -1.36
CA VAL A 372 12.69 -4.22 0.06
C VAL A 372 14.16 -4.57 0.28
N THR A 373 14.76 -5.35 -0.62
CA THR A 373 16.19 -5.69 -0.55
C THR A 373 17.06 -4.46 -0.73
N ASP A 374 16.75 -3.59 -1.67
CA ASP A 374 17.48 -2.33 -1.89
C ASP A 374 17.38 -1.38 -0.69
N ALA A 375 16.23 -1.34 -0.03
CA ALA A 375 16.08 -0.60 1.23
C ALA A 375 16.95 -1.20 2.35
N ALA A 376 16.88 -2.50 2.55
CA ALA A 376 17.69 -3.21 3.56
C ALA A 376 19.20 -3.07 3.30
N ASN A 377 19.62 -3.17 2.03
CA ASN A 377 21.03 -3.02 1.64
C ASN A 377 21.55 -1.57 1.76
N ALA A 378 20.67 -0.60 1.83
CA ALA A 378 21.01 0.78 2.17
C ALA A 378 20.95 1.06 3.69
N ASN A 379 20.95 0.02 4.52
CA ASN A 379 20.92 0.08 5.98
C ASN A 379 19.63 0.70 6.55
N MET A 380 18.55 0.67 5.78
CA MET A 380 17.24 1.13 6.24
C MET A 380 16.60 0.09 7.16
N ASN A 381 15.80 0.57 8.10
CA ASN A 381 15.00 -0.24 9.02
C ASN A 381 13.52 0.16 9.04
N MET A 382 13.11 1.15 8.24
CA MET A 382 11.73 1.60 8.15
C MET A 382 11.36 2.04 6.74
N ILE A 383 10.15 1.69 6.32
CA ILE A 383 9.48 2.22 5.12
C ILE A 383 8.11 2.76 5.54
N ARG A 384 7.84 4.02 5.21
CA ARG A 384 6.49 4.58 5.32
C ARG A 384 5.74 4.33 4.02
N ILE A 385 4.59 3.68 4.10
CA ILE A 385 3.63 3.59 3.00
C ILE A 385 2.75 4.83 3.06
N TRP A 386 3.01 5.74 2.15
CA TRP A 386 2.41 7.06 2.09
C TRP A 386 0.93 7.02 1.67
N GLY A 387 0.12 7.91 2.25
CA GLY A 387 -1.34 7.92 2.15
C GLY A 387 -1.95 8.36 0.81
N GLY A 388 -1.17 8.75 -0.16
CA GLY A 388 -1.65 9.07 -1.50
C GLY A 388 -1.56 7.92 -2.51
N GLY A 389 -1.15 6.74 -2.06
CA GLY A 389 -0.94 5.55 -2.89
C GLY A 389 -1.96 4.45 -2.66
N ILE A 390 -1.48 3.30 -2.26
CA ILE A 390 -2.27 2.08 -1.99
C ILE A 390 -1.82 1.41 -0.70
N TYR A 391 -2.69 0.58 -0.10
CA TYR A 391 -2.24 -0.48 0.80
C TYR A 391 -1.57 -1.54 -0.06
N GLU A 392 -0.28 -1.83 0.20
CA GLU A 392 0.53 -2.67 -0.67
C GLU A 392 0.06 -4.13 -0.70
N ASP A 393 0.59 -4.90 -1.65
CA ASP A 393 0.39 -6.35 -1.73
C ASP A 393 0.90 -7.05 -0.46
N ASP A 394 0.27 -8.14 -0.07
CA ASP A 394 0.67 -8.94 1.10
C ASP A 394 2.15 -9.33 1.04
N TYR A 395 2.66 -9.60 -0.15
CA TYR A 395 4.05 -9.99 -0.34
C TYR A 395 5.05 -8.91 0.06
N PHE A 396 4.71 -7.63 -0.13
CA PHE A 396 5.54 -6.53 0.37
C PHE A 396 5.72 -6.59 1.88
N TYR A 397 4.65 -6.82 2.63
CA TYR A 397 4.71 -6.93 4.09
C TYR A 397 5.43 -8.20 4.55
N GLU A 398 5.25 -9.32 3.86
CA GLU A 398 6.01 -10.55 4.11
C GLU A 398 7.51 -10.33 3.93
N LEU A 399 7.92 -9.59 2.91
CA LEU A 399 9.32 -9.22 2.69
C LEU A 399 9.85 -8.31 3.81
N CYS A 400 9.08 -7.31 4.23
CA CYS A 400 9.43 -6.46 5.35
C CYS A 400 9.57 -7.26 6.66
N ASP A 401 8.69 -8.23 6.90
CA ASP A 401 8.79 -9.14 8.03
C ASP A 401 10.12 -9.91 8.02
N ARG A 402 10.51 -10.45 6.86
CA ARG A 402 11.74 -11.24 6.69
C ARG A 402 13.02 -10.40 6.78
N HIS A 403 12.98 -9.18 6.28
CA HIS A 403 14.14 -8.28 6.25
C HIS A 403 14.29 -7.38 7.48
N GLY A 404 13.34 -7.42 8.41
CA GLY A 404 13.38 -6.55 9.58
C GLY A 404 13.13 -5.08 9.24
N ILE A 405 12.28 -4.80 8.27
CA ILE A 405 11.88 -3.44 7.90
C ILE A 405 10.56 -3.10 8.61
N MET A 406 10.60 -2.15 9.52
CA MET A 406 9.39 -1.62 10.15
C MET A 406 8.57 -0.85 9.13
N VAL A 407 7.24 -1.00 9.16
CA VAL A 407 6.32 -0.31 8.26
C VAL A 407 5.48 0.70 9.03
N TRP A 408 5.59 1.95 8.64
CA TRP A 408 4.67 3.02 9.00
C TRP A 408 3.56 3.04 7.95
N GLN A 409 2.34 2.66 8.32
CA GLN A 409 1.23 2.50 7.38
C GLN A 409 0.25 3.66 7.47
N ASP A 410 0.20 4.50 6.44
CA ASP A 410 -0.89 5.47 6.29
C ASP A 410 -2.16 4.79 5.79
N PHE A 411 -3.32 5.29 6.24
CA PHE A 411 -4.57 5.13 5.51
C PHE A 411 -4.54 6.02 4.25
N MET A 412 -5.29 5.64 3.21
CA MET A 412 -5.20 6.29 1.90
C MET A 412 -6.00 7.59 1.85
N PHE A 413 -5.45 8.62 2.50
CA PHE A 413 -5.92 10.00 2.54
C PHE A 413 -4.72 10.94 2.52
N ALA A 414 -4.73 11.94 1.62
CA ALA A 414 -3.58 12.84 1.48
C ALA A 414 -3.96 14.23 0.99
N CYS A 415 -3.40 15.25 1.65
CA CYS A 415 -3.27 16.63 1.19
C CYS A 415 -4.58 17.38 0.89
N THR A 416 -5.74 16.89 1.29
CA THR A 416 -7.03 17.53 1.02
C THR A 416 -8.10 17.03 1.99
N PRO A 417 -9.11 17.84 2.35
CA PRO A 417 -10.28 17.34 3.05
C PRO A 417 -11.08 16.36 2.20
N TYR A 418 -11.73 15.42 2.88
CA TYR A 418 -12.58 14.38 2.28
C TYR A 418 -14.03 14.54 2.71
N PRO A 419 -15.00 13.94 1.97
CA PRO A 419 -16.40 13.89 2.37
C PRO A 419 -16.57 13.16 3.72
N HIS A 420 -17.66 13.48 4.43
CA HIS A 420 -18.00 12.80 5.69
C HIS A 420 -19.50 12.51 5.82
N ASP A 421 -20.19 12.39 4.69
CA ASP A 421 -21.55 11.90 4.65
C ASP A 421 -21.61 10.41 5.03
N PRO A 422 -22.76 9.90 5.51
CA PRO A 422 -22.88 8.53 6.01
C PRO A 422 -22.45 7.46 5.02
N ALA A 423 -22.74 7.63 3.73
CA ALA A 423 -22.36 6.66 2.69
C ALA A 423 -20.83 6.61 2.50
N PHE A 424 -20.16 7.75 2.51
CA PHE A 424 -18.70 7.81 2.42
C PHE A 424 -18.03 7.24 3.67
N LEU A 425 -18.53 7.58 4.86
CA LEU A 425 -18.01 7.02 6.12
C LEU A 425 -18.15 5.50 6.18
N LYS A 426 -19.24 4.95 5.66
CA LYS A 426 -19.42 3.50 5.56
C LYS A 426 -18.33 2.86 4.68
N ARG A 427 -18.07 3.43 3.51
CA ARG A 427 -16.99 2.96 2.61
C ARG A 427 -15.62 2.98 3.30
N VAL A 428 -15.30 4.06 3.98
CA VAL A 428 -14.05 4.21 4.75
C VAL A 428 -13.95 3.19 5.87
N SER A 429 -15.05 3.00 6.62
CA SER A 429 -15.10 2.02 7.72
C SER A 429 -14.83 0.59 7.22
N GLU A 430 -15.48 0.17 6.15
CA GLU A 430 -15.31 -1.15 5.54
C GLU A 430 -13.89 -1.36 5.02
N GLU A 431 -13.32 -0.34 4.40
CA GLU A 431 -11.92 -0.33 3.93
C GLU A 431 -10.93 -0.47 5.09
N ALA A 432 -11.12 0.31 6.14
CA ALA A 432 -10.25 0.30 7.31
C ALA A 432 -10.28 -1.07 8.00
N VAL A 433 -11.46 -1.61 8.27
CA VAL A 433 -11.63 -2.93 8.88
C VAL A 433 -10.95 -4.01 8.06
N TYR A 434 -11.14 -4.01 6.74
CA TYR A 434 -10.52 -4.99 5.86
C TYR A 434 -8.99 -4.94 5.93
N ASN A 435 -8.40 -3.75 5.77
CA ASN A 435 -6.95 -3.62 5.73
C ASN A 435 -6.30 -3.81 7.10
N ILE A 436 -6.92 -3.37 8.19
CA ILE A 436 -6.43 -3.65 9.54
C ILE A 436 -6.37 -5.17 9.78
N LYS A 437 -7.44 -5.88 9.50
CA LYS A 437 -7.51 -7.33 9.66
C LYS A 437 -6.51 -8.07 8.76
N ARG A 438 -6.29 -7.58 7.55
CA ARG A 438 -5.33 -8.16 6.61
C ARG A 438 -3.89 -8.02 7.09
N LEU A 439 -3.54 -6.88 7.68
CA LEU A 439 -2.15 -6.50 7.97
C LEU A 439 -1.70 -6.73 9.41
N ARG A 440 -2.62 -6.88 10.36
CA ARG A 440 -2.32 -6.91 11.80
C ARG A 440 -1.43 -8.07 12.28
N ASN A 441 -1.29 -9.14 11.52
CA ASN A 441 -0.38 -10.24 11.86
C ASN A 441 1.08 -9.99 11.44
N HIS A 442 1.35 -8.94 10.63
CA HIS A 442 2.71 -8.65 10.19
C HIS A 442 3.57 -8.06 11.31
N ALA A 443 4.69 -8.72 11.60
CA ALA A 443 5.64 -8.25 12.61
C ALA A 443 6.21 -6.87 12.27
N SER A 444 6.38 -6.59 10.99
CA SER A 444 6.91 -5.33 10.47
C SER A 444 5.98 -4.14 10.70
N LEU A 445 4.66 -4.35 10.82
CA LEU A 445 3.71 -3.25 11.00
C LEU A 445 3.94 -2.54 12.33
N ALA A 446 4.48 -1.31 12.27
CA ALA A 446 4.87 -0.54 13.44
C ALA A 446 3.73 0.33 13.97
N MET A 447 2.95 0.95 13.08
CA MET A 447 1.87 1.86 13.45
C MET A 447 0.91 2.10 12.29
N TRP A 448 -0.26 2.61 12.65
CA TRP A 448 -1.25 3.16 11.72
C TRP A 448 -1.23 4.69 11.78
N CYS A 449 -1.32 5.34 10.62
CA CYS A 449 -1.43 6.78 10.53
C CYS A 449 -2.66 7.16 9.69
N GLY A 450 -3.46 8.09 10.18
CA GLY A 450 -4.74 8.45 9.56
C GLY A 450 -4.63 9.06 8.18
N ASN A 451 -3.67 9.97 7.99
CA ASN A 451 -3.54 10.70 6.72
C ASN A 451 -2.17 11.37 6.56
N ASN A 452 -1.93 11.84 5.33
CA ASN A 452 -0.81 12.70 4.98
C ASN A 452 -1.25 14.16 4.86
N GLU A 453 -0.71 15.05 5.67
CA GLU A 453 -0.73 16.52 5.59
C GLU A 453 -2.12 17.21 5.56
N ILE A 454 -3.21 16.52 5.90
CA ILE A 454 -4.54 17.15 5.81
C ILE A 454 -4.71 18.22 6.88
N TYR A 455 -4.30 17.97 8.12
CA TYR A 455 -4.41 18.97 9.20
C TYR A 455 -3.48 20.16 8.98
N GLU A 456 -2.30 19.91 8.41
CA GLU A 456 -1.40 20.98 7.92
C GLU A 456 -2.11 21.87 6.88
N GLY A 457 -2.75 21.24 5.90
CA GLY A 457 -3.50 21.96 4.86
C GLY A 457 -4.66 22.79 5.40
N LEU A 458 -5.45 22.20 6.32
CA LEU A 458 -6.56 22.91 6.96
C LEU A 458 -6.12 24.17 7.69
N ARG A 459 -4.95 24.14 8.34
CA ARG A 459 -4.44 25.27 9.09
C ARG A 459 -3.71 26.31 8.22
N TYR A 460 -2.97 25.90 7.19
CA TYR A 460 -1.95 26.74 6.60
C TYR A 460 -1.99 26.87 5.08
N TRP A 461 -2.82 26.10 4.35
CA TRP A 461 -2.85 26.17 2.89
C TRP A 461 -3.90 27.15 2.33
N GLY A 462 -4.43 28.01 3.18
CA GLY A 462 -5.30 29.11 2.78
C GLY A 462 -6.77 28.78 2.62
N TRP A 463 -7.21 27.57 2.89
CA TRP A 463 -8.61 27.17 2.72
C TRP A 463 -9.57 27.95 3.61
N LYS A 464 -9.14 28.31 4.82
CA LYS A 464 -9.92 29.17 5.73
C LYS A 464 -10.29 30.52 5.12
N LYS A 465 -9.42 31.06 4.25
CA LYS A 465 -9.67 32.34 3.56
C LYS A 465 -10.43 32.14 2.25
N LYS A 466 -10.24 31.00 1.59
CA LYS A 466 -10.80 30.69 0.27
C LYS A 466 -12.28 30.33 0.33
N TYR A 467 -12.71 29.60 1.36
CA TYR A 467 -14.06 29.08 1.49
C TYR A 467 -14.88 29.86 2.53
N ALA A 468 -16.21 29.90 2.35
CA ALA A 468 -17.10 30.44 3.35
C ALA A 468 -16.92 29.75 4.72
N PRO A 469 -17.13 30.47 5.85
CA PRO A 469 -16.87 29.90 7.18
C PRO A 469 -17.60 28.59 7.45
N GLU A 470 -18.83 28.44 6.96
CA GLU A 470 -19.66 27.23 7.13
C GLU A 470 -19.07 26.03 6.36
N ILE A 471 -18.54 26.28 5.17
CA ILE A 471 -17.90 25.26 4.32
C ILE A 471 -16.57 24.83 4.96
N TYR A 472 -15.76 25.78 5.38
CA TYR A 472 -14.51 25.49 6.09
C TYR A 472 -14.76 24.69 7.40
N GLN A 473 -15.82 25.02 8.14
CA GLN A 473 -16.22 24.27 9.34
C GLN A 473 -16.58 22.81 8.99
N GLN A 474 -17.27 22.58 7.88
CA GLN A 474 -17.56 21.22 7.40
C GLN A 474 -16.28 20.42 7.10
N MET A 475 -15.24 21.07 6.57
CA MET A 475 -13.93 20.42 6.37
C MET A 475 -13.28 20.01 7.68
N LEU A 476 -13.35 20.89 8.71
CA LEU A 476 -12.85 20.58 10.06
C LEU A 476 -13.62 19.45 10.71
N ASP A 477 -14.96 19.47 10.60
CA ASP A 477 -15.84 18.42 11.14
C ASP A 477 -15.55 17.07 10.47
N GLY A 478 -15.33 17.07 9.18
CA GLY A 478 -14.95 15.86 8.42
C GLY A 478 -13.62 15.29 8.86
N TYR A 479 -12.63 16.15 9.10
CA TYR A 479 -11.34 15.72 9.65
C TYR A 479 -11.50 15.06 11.03
N ASP A 480 -12.27 15.69 11.91
CA ASP A 480 -12.52 15.15 13.23
C ASP A 480 -13.23 13.79 13.21
N VAL A 481 -14.27 13.68 12.38
CA VAL A 481 -15.03 12.42 12.23
C VAL A 481 -14.14 11.30 11.69
N LEU A 482 -13.37 11.56 10.64
CA LEU A 482 -12.56 10.53 9.97
C LEU A 482 -11.33 10.13 10.80
N PHE A 483 -10.53 11.13 11.23
CA PHE A 483 -9.16 10.88 11.71
C PHE A 483 -9.05 10.88 13.24
N ARG A 484 -9.98 11.47 13.96
CA ARG A 484 -10.02 11.49 15.43
C ARG A 484 -11.07 10.56 16.05
N ARG A 485 -12.03 10.10 15.26
CA ARG A 485 -13.08 9.18 15.73
C ARG A 485 -13.12 7.86 14.96
N LEU A 486 -13.48 7.86 13.69
CA LEU A 486 -13.74 6.62 12.93
C LEU A 486 -12.50 5.72 12.85
N LEU A 487 -11.40 6.22 12.32
CA LEU A 487 -10.20 5.40 12.12
C LEU A 487 -9.58 4.91 13.44
N PRO A 488 -9.36 5.75 14.46
CA PRO A 488 -8.83 5.27 15.73
C PRO A 488 -9.76 4.28 16.45
N GLU A 489 -11.09 4.40 16.30
CA GLU A 489 -12.03 3.40 16.81
C GLU A 489 -11.81 2.03 16.14
N LYS A 490 -11.65 2.00 14.83
CA LYS A 490 -11.41 0.75 14.08
C LYS A 490 -10.06 0.12 14.42
N VAL A 491 -9.03 0.93 14.58
CA VAL A 491 -7.72 0.42 15.03
C VAL A 491 -7.83 -0.14 16.46
N LYS A 492 -8.47 0.56 17.36
CA LYS A 492 -8.68 0.09 18.75
C LYS A 492 -9.48 -1.21 18.82
N GLU A 493 -10.49 -1.36 17.95
CA GLU A 493 -11.35 -2.55 17.92
C GLU A 493 -10.63 -3.78 17.35
N PHE A 494 -9.87 -3.60 16.27
CA PHE A 494 -9.33 -4.73 15.49
C PHE A 494 -7.81 -4.93 15.60
N ASP A 495 -7.08 -3.93 16.12
CA ASP A 495 -5.63 -4.00 16.31
C ASP A 495 -5.20 -3.18 17.55
N PRO A 496 -5.72 -3.51 18.74
CA PRO A 496 -5.61 -2.67 19.95
C PRO A 496 -4.17 -2.51 20.46
N GLY A 497 -3.27 -3.39 20.05
CA GLY A 497 -1.86 -3.35 20.45
C GLY A 497 -0.99 -2.40 19.61
N ARG A 498 -1.54 -1.77 18.57
CA ARG A 498 -0.78 -0.85 17.70
C ARG A 498 -1.15 0.59 17.94
N PHE A 499 -0.15 1.44 17.83
CA PHE A 499 -0.30 2.89 17.92
C PHE A 499 -1.04 3.42 16.68
N TYR A 500 -1.90 4.40 16.91
CA TYR A 500 -2.55 5.20 15.87
C TYR A 500 -2.13 6.65 15.98
N LEU A 501 -1.63 7.23 14.91
CA LEU A 501 -1.35 8.66 14.76
C LEU A 501 -2.43 9.26 13.85
N GLU A 502 -3.07 10.37 14.26
CA GLU A 502 -4.15 10.95 13.46
C GLU A 502 -3.70 11.45 12.08
N GLY A 503 -2.50 12.00 11.97
CA GLY A 503 -1.93 12.51 10.73
C GLY A 503 -0.43 12.77 10.84
N SER A 504 0.24 12.82 9.70
CA SER A 504 1.66 13.15 9.58
C SER A 504 1.81 14.37 8.64
N PRO A 505 2.51 15.45 9.05
CA PRO A 505 3.11 15.67 10.37
C PRO A 505 2.03 15.85 11.44
N TYR A 506 2.36 15.46 12.66
CA TYR A 506 1.39 15.51 13.77
C TYR A 506 1.02 16.94 14.17
N GLU A 507 2.01 17.78 14.44
CA GLU A 507 1.75 19.14 14.95
C GLU A 507 1.84 20.19 13.85
N ALA A 508 2.96 20.33 13.22
CA ALA A 508 3.15 21.34 12.19
C ALA A 508 4.27 20.98 11.21
N ASN A 509 4.19 21.53 10.02
CA ASN A 509 5.23 21.42 9.00
C ASN A 509 6.37 22.43 9.24
N TRP A 510 7.42 22.33 8.45
CA TRP A 510 8.58 23.23 8.48
C TRP A 510 8.21 24.72 8.48
N GLY A 511 9.10 25.53 9.03
CA GLY A 511 8.91 26.99 9.15
C GLY A 511 8.13 27.42 10.41
N ARG A 512 7.74 26.47 11.27
CA ARG A 512 7.07 26.75 12.55
C ARG A 512 7.89 26.16 13.68
N PRO A 513 8.16 26.92 14.77
CA PRO A 513 9.01 26.42 15.87
C PRO A 513 8.51 25.15 16.52
N GLU A 514 7.20 24.94 16.56
CA GLU A 514 6.55 23.76 17.16
C GLU A 514 6.90 22.47 16.42
N SER A 515 7.12 22.55 15.10
CA SER A 515 7.42 21.38 14.26
C SER A 515 8.75 20.69 14.62
N TRP A 516 9.62 21.40 15.32
CA TRP A 516 10.91 20.87 15.76
C TRP A 516 10.87 20.24 17.17
N LYS A 517 9.80 20.43 17.93
CA LYS A 517 9.73 20.07 19.35
C LYS A 517 8.73 18.95 19.64
N ILE A 518 7.70 18.81 18.85
CA ILE A 518 6.55 17.92 19.14
C ILE A 518 6.20 17.12 17.89
N GLY A 519 6.07 15.82 18.06
CA GLY A 519 5.64 14.91 16.99
C GLY A 519 6.69 14.68 15.92
N ASP A 520 6.22 14.23 14.77
CA ASP A 520 7.01 14.11 13.54
C ASP A 520 6.92 15.41 12.71
N SER A 521 7.87 15.58 11.80
CA SER A 521 7.95 16.78 10.97
C SER A 521 8.18 16.45 9.49
N HIS A 522 7.53 17.23 8.62
CA HIS A 522 7.87 17.32 7.21
C HIS A 522 8.66 18.60 6.96
N ASN A 523 9.87 18.51 6.42
CA ASN A 523 10.69 19.68 6.11
C ASN A 523 10.91 19.81 4.60
N TRP A 524 10.13 20.69 3.98
CA TRP A 524 10.23 21.04 2.57
C TRP A 524 10.98 22.36 2.33
N GLY A 525 11.70 22.82 3.35
CA GLY A 525 12.46 24.08 3.30
C GLY A 525 13.53 24.08 2.23
N THR A 526 14.22 22.95 2.02
CA THR A 526 15.26 22.82 0.98
C THR A 526 14.72 22.61 -0.42
N TRP A 527 13.42 22.38 -0.56
CA TRP A 527 12.76 22.27 -1.86
C TRP A 527 11.81 23.46 -2.09
N TYR A 528 10.56 23.40 -1.66
CA TYR A 528 9.59 24.47 -1.87
C TYR A 528 9.99 25.79 -1.19
N GLY A 529 10.71 25.72 -0.08
CA GLY A 529 11.25 26.89 0.63
C GLY A 529 12.50 27.49 0.02
N GLN A 530 13.09 26.83 -0.97
CA GLN A 530 14.31 27.28 -1.69
C GLN A 530 15.49 27.60 -0.77
N LYS A 531 15.57 26.96 0.40
CA LYS A 531 16.64 27.14 1.37
C LYS A 531 17.87 26.29 1.00
N PRO A 532 19.10 26.75 1.36
CA PRO A 532 20.30 25.93 1.20
C PRO A 532 20.30 24.71 2.14
N PHE A 533 21.08 23.69 1.82
CA PHE A 533 21.12 22.43 2.60
C PHE A 533 21.60 22.62 4.03
N GLU A 534 22.42 23.64 4.31
CA GLU A 534 22.93 23.95 5.65
C GLU A 534 21.83 24.27 6.66
N THR A 535 20.63 24.66 6.21
CA THR A 535 19.48 24.84 7.11
C THR A 535 19.05 23.57 7.79
N LEU A 536 19.37 22.41 7.20
CA LEU A 536 19.11 21.10 7.82
C LEU A 536 19.96 20.83 9.07
N ASP A 537 21.04 21.56 9.30
CA ASP A 537 21.85 21.45 10.52
C ASP A 537 21.17 22.01 11.76
N THR A 538 20.31 23.00 11.59
CA THR A 538 19.62 23.73 12.67
C THR A 538 18.15 23.42 12.79
N GLU A 539 17.51 22.99 11.72
CA GLU A 539 16.10 22.61 11.69
C GLU A 539 15.95 21.13 12.02
N ILE A 540 16.24 20.78 13.27
CA ILE A 540 16.24 19.39 13.76
C ILE A 540 14.93 19.07 14.48
N PRO A 541 14.09 18.14 13.96
CA PRO A 541 12.86 17.71 14.61
C PRO A 541 13.12 16.57 15.59
N ARG A 542 12.05 16.19 16.30
CA ARG A 542 12.05 14.97 17.12
C ARG A 542 12.05 13.69 16.25
N PHE A 543 11.45 13.77 15.05
CA PHE A 543 11.41 12.72 14.05
C PHE A 543 11.15 13.35 12.67
N MET A 544 12.06 13.17 11.74
CA MET A 544 11.89 13.67 10.38
C MET A 544 11.19 12.62 9.52
N SER A 545 9.88 12.76 9.34
CA SER A 545 9.08 11.80 8.55
C SER A 545 9.04 12.10 7.05
N GLU A 546 9.32 13.35 6.64
CA GLU A 546 9.55 13.71 5.23
C GLU A 546 10.54 14.85 5.08
N PHE A 547 11.49 14.72 4.18
CA PHE A 547 12.32 15.78 3.59
C PHE A 547 12.90 15.25 2.30
N GLY A 548 13.18 16.13 1.35
CA GLY A 548 13.63 15.68 0.04
C GLY A 548 14.17 16.79 -0.84
N PHE A 549 14.80 16.40 -1.93
CA PHE A 549 15.28 17.23 -3.02
C PHE A 549 15.20 16.44 -4.32
N GLN A 550 14.77 17.07 -5.42
CA GLN A 550 14.67 16.40 -6.72
C GLN A 550 16.00 16.16 -7.39
N SER A 551 16.01 15.12 -8.21
CA SER A 551 17.03 14.92 -9.24
C SER A 551 16.40 14.42 -10.53
N PHE A 552 17.14 14.58 -11.62
CA PHE A 552 16.86 13.89 -12.87
C PHE A 552 17.09 12.39 -12.67
N PRO A 553 16.38 11.50 -13.40
CA PRO A 553 16.79 10.11 -13.48
C PRO A 553 18.11 10.02 -14.29
N GLU A 554 18.78 8.88 -14.24
CA GLU A 554 19.98 8.68 -15.05
C GLU A 554 19.69 8.78 -16.56
N MET A 555 20.70 9.16 -17.33
CA MET A 555 20.57 9.30 -18.79
C MET A 555 19.99 8.07 -19.48
N LYS A 556 20.33 6.85 -19.02
CA LYS A 556 19.76 5.62 -19.58
C LYS A 556 18.23 5.55 -19.41
N THR A 557 17.70 6.12 -18.34
CA THR A 557 16.26 6.24 -18.10
C THR A 557 15.64 7.34 -18.96
N ILE A 558 16.29 8.49 -19.07
CA ILE A 558 15.85 9.57 -19.97
C ILE A 558 15.73 9.10 -21.41
N ARG A 559 16.66 8.27 -21.89
CA ARG A 559 16.64 7.68 -23.23
C ARG A 559 15.43 6.78 -23.50
N THR A 560 14.73 6.30 -22.48
CA THR A 560 13.51 5.51 -22.67
C THR A 560 12.31 6.34 -23.11
N PHE A 561 12.31 7.64 -22.83
CA PHE A 561 11.17 8.52 -23.14
C PHE A 561 11.53 9.76 -23.97
N ALA A 562 12.80 10.07 -24.13
CA ALA A 562 13.30 11.25 -24.86
C ALA A 562 14.37 10.88 -25.89
N SER A 563 14.46 11.67 -26.95
CA SER A 563 15.52 11.58 -27.97
C SER A 563 16.53 12.71 -27.80
N PRO A 564 17.71 12.66 -28.45
CA PRO A 564 18.69 13.74 -28.37
C PRO A 564 18.15 15.14 -28.70
N ALA A 565 17.15 15.26 -29.55
CA ALA A 565 16.47 16.52 -29.86
C ALA A 565 15.71 17.11 -28.66
N ASP A 566 15.41 16.29 -27.66
CA ASP A 566 14.67 16.69 -26.46
C ASP A 566 15.61 17.00 -25.27
N TYR A 567 16.93 16.89 -25.42
CA TYR A 567 17.92 17.09 -24.35
C TYR A 567 18.11 18.56 -23.99
N ASP A 568 17.04 19.11 -23.50
CA ASP A 568 16.94 20.48 -22.96
C ASP A 568 15.87 20.45 -21.86
N LEU A 569 16.14 21.04 -20.71
CA LEU A 569 15.20 21.11 -19.58
C LEU A 569 13.89 21.83 -19.94
N GLU A 570 13.93 22.72 -20.92
CA GLU A 570 12.77 23.48 -21.39
C GLU A 570 12.01 22.75 -22.53
N SER A 571 12.49 21.59 -22.97
CA SER A 571 11.80 20.85 -24.03
C SER A 571 10.43 20.34 -23.57
N ALA A 572 9.49 20.20 -24.50
CA ALA A 572 8.14 19.70 -24.21
C ALA A 572 8.17 18.30 -23.57
N VAL A 573 9.08 17.45 -24.01
CA VAL A 573 9.22 16.07 -23.48
C VAL A 573 9.76 16.09 -22.05
N MET A 574 10.82 16.84 -21.77
CA MET A 574 11.35 16.95 -20.39
C MET A 574 10.35 17.59 -19.44
N ASN A 575 9.59 18.59 -19.89
CA ASN A 575 8.50 19.17 -19.10
C ASN A 575 7.35 18.22 -18.87
N ALA A 576 7.03 17.32 -19.81
CA ALA A 576 6.00 16.30 -19.63
C ALA A 576 6.37 15.30 -18.51
N HIS A 577 7.67 15.06 -18.28
CA HIS A 577 8.20 14.20 -17.24
C HIS A 577 8.69 14.98 -15.99
N GLN A 578 8.26 16.22 -15.81
CA GLN A 578 8.45 17.04 -14.61
C GLN A 578 7.09 17.51 -14.10
N LYS A 579 6.62 16.94 -13.01
CA LYS A 579 5.28 17.23 -12.47
C LYS A 579 5.27 18.27 -11.35
N SER A 580 6.44 18.67 -10.87
CA SER A 580 6.60 19.79 -9.93
C SER A 580 6.85 21.08 -10.70
N THR A 581 6.01 22.10 -10.49
CA THR A 581 5.99 23.33 -11.29
C THR A 581 7.29 24.15 -11.24
N ILE A 582 8.07 24.02 -10.16
CA ILE A 582 9.34 24.74 -9.97
C ILE A 582 10.57 23.86 -10.16
N GLY A 583 10.37 22.57 -10.48
CA GLY A 583 11.38 21.53 -10.32
C GLY A 583 12.69 21.79 -11.07
N ASN A 584 12.65 21.88 -12.39
CA ASN A 584 13.87 22.04 -13.19
C ASN A 584 14.62 23.33 -12.89
N PHE A 585 13.88 24.41 -12.71
CA PHE A 585 14.46 25.70 -12.28
C PHE A 585 15.18 25.58 -10.94
N LEU A 586 14.55 24.94 -9.95
CA LEU A 586 15.07 24.85 -8.60
C LEU A 586 16.30 23.94 -8.51
N ILE A 587 16.34 22.85 -9.26
CA ILE A 587 17.54 22.01 -9.37
C ILE A 587 18.73 22.82 -9.86
N LYS A 588 18.57 23.56 -10.96
CA LYS A 588 19.65 24.42 -11.51
C LYS A 588 20.07 25.52 -10.55
N LYS A 589 19.09 26.20 -9.93
CA LYS A 589 19.34 27.30 -8.98
C LYS A 589 20.17 26.82 -7.78
N THR A 590 19.75 25.69 -7.18
CA THR A 590 20.45 25.12 -6.02
C THR A 590 21.81 24.56 -6.41
N MET A 591 21.91 23.95 -7.61
CA MET A 591 23.20 23.50 -8.14
C MET A 591 24.22 24.64 -8.20
N GLY A 592 23.80 25.82 -8.64
CA GLY A 592 24.68 27.02 -8.73
C GLY A 592 25.19 27.55 -7.38
N ILE A 593 24.60 27.12 -6.26
CA ILE A 593 25.11 27.45 -4.92
C ILE A 593 26.35 26.61 -4.59
N TYR A 594 26.40 25.35 -5.02
CA TYR A 594 27.41 24.37 -4.60
C TYR A 594 28.40 24.00 -5.69
N TYR A 595 28.01 24.10 -6.97
CA TYR A 595 28.78 23.63 -8.11
C TYR A 595 28.73 24.62 -9.28
N HIS A 596 29.64 24.43 -10.21
CA HIS A 596 29.50 25.05 -11.53
C HIS A 596 28.34 24.31 -12.26
N VAL A 597 27.40 25.09 -12.81
CA VAL A 597 26.26 24.51 -13.56
C VAL A 597 26.72 24.15 -14.96
N PRO A 598 26.71 22.85 -15.35
CA PRO A 598 27.12 22.44 -16.69
C PRO A 598 26.19 22.97 -17.76
N GLU A 599 26.77 23.29 -18.94
CA GLU A 599 26.00 23.66 -20.14
C GLU A 599 25.48 22.45 -20.90
N LYS A 600 26.25 21.35 -20.90
CA LYS A 600 25.89 20.13 -21.59
C LYS A 600 24.82 19.36 -20.79
N PHE A 601 23.76 18.93 -21.47
CA PHE A 601 22.59 18.29 -20.84
C PHE A 601 22.96 17.05 -20.00
N GLU A 602 23.78 16.16 -20.55
CA GLU A 602 24.18 14.94 -19.83
C GLU A 602 25.00 15.22 -18.58
N ASP A 603 25.85 16.24 -18.63
CA ASP A 603 26.64 16.67 -17.46
C ASP A 603 25.76 17.36 -16.43
N LEU A 604 24.75 18.11 -16.87
CA LEU A 604 23.74 18.72 -16.00
C LEU A 604 22.93 17.65 -15.26
N VAL A 605 22.50 16.60 -15.96
CA VAL A 605 21.79 15.43 -15.37
C VAL A 605 22.69 14.76 -14.32
N TYR A 606 23.95 14.50 -14.65
CA TYR A 606 24.90 13.89 -13.72
C TYR A 606 25.08 14.76 -12.45
N MET A 607 25.30 16.05 -12.62
CA MET A 607 25.48 16.96 -11.49
C MET A 607 24.21 17.11 -10.64
N GLY A 608 23.03 17.01 -11.23
CA GLY A 608 21.76 16.97 -10.49
C GLY A 608 21.68 15.75 -9.56
N LEU A 609 22.12 14.58 -10.02
CA LEU A 609 22.20 13.36 -9.21
C LEU A 609 23.19 13.51 -8.05
N VAL A 610 24.36 14.08 -8.30
CA VAL A 610 25.37 14.35 -7.28
C VAL A 610 24.84 15.34 -6.22
N LEU A 611 24.21 16.41 -6.68
CA LEU A 611 23.62 17.45 -5.81
C LEU A 611 22.58 16.89 -4.85
N GLN A 612 21.64 16.10 -5.35
CA GLN A 612 20.62 15.43 -4.54
C GLN A 612 21.26 14.52 -3.49
N GLY A 613 22.20 13.69 -3.89
CA GLY A 613 22.92 12.78 -2.99
C GLY A 613 23.67 13.51 -1.89
N HIS A 614 24.34 14.62 -2.25
CA HIS A 614 25.06 15.48 -1.29
C HIS A 614 24.10 16.10 -0.26
N GLY A 615 23.05 16.76 -0.73
CA GLY A 615 22.12 17.48 0.15
C GLY A 615 21.36 16.55 1.09
N MET A 616 20.90 15.40 0.59
CA MET A 616 20.13 14.46 1.42
C MET A 616 21.01 13.71 2.41
N ARG A 617 22.24 13.36 2.04
CA ARG A 617 23.21 12.81 2.99
C ARG A 617 23.49 13.80 4.12
N HIS A 618 23.67 15.08 3.80
CA HIS A 618 23.87 16.15 4.79
C HIS A 618 22.74 16.16 5.83
N GLY A 619 21.49 16.12 5.38
CA GLY A 619 20.32 16.08 6.27
C GLY A 619 20.26 14.82 7.14
N MET A 620 20.45 13.62 6.55
CA MET A 620 20.45 12.36 7.30
C MET A 620 21.52 12.34 8.38
N GLU A 621 22.72 12.80 8.08
CA GLU A 621 23.81 12.89 9.04
C GLU A 621 23.52 13.91 10.16
N ALA A 622 22.89 15.04 9.84
CA ALA A 622 22.46 16.03 10.83
C ALA A 622 21.42 15.44 11.80
N HIS A 623 20.43 14.72 11.29
CA HIS A 623 19.45 14.04 12.13
C HIS A 623 20.10 13.01 13.06
N ARG A 624 21.00 12.19 12.54
CA ARG A 624 21.69 11.17 13.33
C ARG A 624 22.64 11.76 14.40
N ARG A 625 23.33 12.86 14.11
CA ARG A 625 24.19 13.55 15.09
C ARG A 625 23.39 14.08 16.28
N ASN A 626 22.12 14.37 16.10
CA ASN A 626 21.25 14.92 17.13
C ASN A 626 20.47 13.88 17.93
N ARG A 627 20.88 12.62 17.88
CA ARG A 627 20.35 11.60 18.80
C ARG A 627 20.75 11.89 20.25
N PRO A 628 19.93 11.61 21.24
CA PRO A 628 18.58 11.00 21.19
C PRO A 628 17.44 12.01 21.00
N TYR A 629 17.70 13.28 20.78
CA TYR A 629 16.66 14.28 20.54
C TYR A 629 15.87 13.94 19.28
N CYS A 630 16.54 13.77 18.15
CA CYS A 630 15.96 13.32 16.88
C CYS A 630 16.14 11.81 16.75
N MET A 631 15.05 11.07 16.58
CA MET A 631 15.06 9.61 16.53
C MET A 631 14.52 9.01 15.24
N GLY A 632 14.47 9.80 14.17
CA GLY A 632 14.09 9.29 12.86
C GLY A 632 14.45 10.21 11.71
N SER A 633 14.77 9.60 10.58
CA SER A 633 15.06 10.28 9.31
C SER A 633 14.51 9.45 8.16
N LEU A 634 13.37 9.88 7.59
CA LEU A 634 12.73 9.24 6.46
C LEU A 634 12.79 10.18 5.24
N LEU A 635 13.54 9.78 4.23
CA LEU A 635 13.62 10.51 2.98
C LEU A 635 12.29 10.46 2.20
N TRP A 636 11.93 11.54 1.58
CA TRP A 636 11.00 11.55 0.46
C TRP A 636 11.80 11.57 -0.84
N GLN A 637 11.86 10.53 -1.67
CA GLN A 637 11.15 9.27 -1.62
C GLN A 637 12.07 8.12 -2.10
N LEU A 638 11.63 6.87 -1.89
CA LEU A 638 12.38 5.68 -2.30
C LEU A 638 12.40 5.51 -3.82
N ASN A 639 11.23 5.57 -4.46
CA ASN A 639 10.95 4.99 -5.77
C ASN A 639 10.06 5.89 -6.64
N ASP A 640 9.91 5.49 -7.90
CA ASP A 640 9.04 6.13 -8.90
C ASP A 640 7.96 5.19 -9.40
N SER A 641 6.84 5.73 -9.87
CA SER A 641 5.75 5.00 -10.51
C SER A 641 5.81 5.02 -12.04
N TRP A 642 6.69 5.81 -12.60
CA TRP A 642 6.99 5.96 -14.03
C TRP A 642 8.32 6.70 -14.21
N PRO A 643 8.93 6.73 -15.41
CA PRO A 643 10.16 7.50 -15.63
C PRO A 643 9.90 9.01 -15.51
N VAL A 644 10.54 9.67 -14.56
CA VAL A 644 10.21 11.05 -14.18
C VAL A 644 11.37 11.73 -13.46
N VAL A 645 11.39 13.05 -13.48
CA VAL A 645 12.19 13.87 -12.57
C VAL A 645 11.47 13.94 -11.23
N SER A 646 12.09 13.43 -10.19
CA SER A 646 11.45 13.32 -8.87
C SER A 646 12.45 13.33 -7.71
N TRP A 647 11.98 13.05 -6.52
CA TRP A 647 12.78 12.93 -5.29
C TRP A 647 13.31 11.53 -5.03
N SER A 648 13.14 10.60 -5.97
CA SER A 648 13.46 9.19 -5.76
C SER A 648 14.96 8.91 -5.65
N GLY A 649 15.31 7.92 -4.84
CA GLY A 649 16.67 7.35 -4.78
C GLY A 649 16.85 6.14 -5.67
N ILE A 650 15.76 5.53 -6.10
CA ILE A 650 15.71 4.41 -7.04
C ILE A 650 14.71 4.80 -8.13
N ASP A 651 15.16 4.82 -9.38
CA ASP A 651 14.28 5.19 -10.49
C ASP A 651 13.26 4.10 -10.84
N TYR A 652 12.36 4.40 -11.76
CA TYR A 652 11.30 3.49 -12.19
C TYR A 652 11.82 2.12 -12.65
N TYR A 653 12.99 2.09 -13.27
CA TYR A 653 13.61 0.83 -13.75
C TYR A 653 14.46 0.11 -12.70
N GLY A 654 14.44 0.60 -11.45
CA GLY A 654 15.17 -0.02 -10.34
C GLY A 654 16.65 0.34 -10.26
N ASN A 655 17.08 1.41 -10.94
CA ASN A 655 18.46 1.87 -10.87
C ASN A 655 18.70 2.69 -9.61
N TRP A 656 19.74 2.36 -8.85
CA TRP A 656 20.19 3.18 -7.74
C TRP A 656 20.78 4.49 -8.26
N THR A 657 20.25 5.61 -7.78
CA THR A 657 20.86 6.93 -8.04
C THR A 657 21.94 7.24 -6.99
N ALA A 658 22.69 8.32 -7.21
CA ALA A 658 23.71 8.78 -6.26
C ALA A 658 23.14 8.91 -4.83
N MET A 659 21.91 9.39 -4.67
CA MET A 659 21.26 9.54 -3.37
C MET A 659 21.13 8.21 -2.63
N HIS A 660 20.78 7.12 -3.29
CA HIS A 660 20.63 5.82 -2.61
C HIS A 660 21.97 5.28 -2.11
N TYR A 661 23.04 5.45 -2.88
CA TYR A 661 24.41 5.14 -2.41
C TYR A 661 24.85 6.01 -1.24
N GLN A 662 24.53 7.29 -1.25
CA GLN A 662 24.82 8.20 -0.14
C GLN A 662 23.99 7.87 1.10
N THR A 663 22.75 7.45 0.91
CA THR A 663 21.87 6.96 1.99
C THR A 663 22.47 5.75 2.69
N ARG A 664 22.98 4.78 1.92
CA ARG A 664 23.65 3.61 2.47
C ARG A 664 24.83 4.02 3.39
N ARG A 665 25.61 5.02 3.00
CA ARG A 665 26.73 5.55 3.81
C ARG A 665 26.23 6.29 5.04
N ALA A 666 25.22 7.13 4.90
CA ALA A 666 24.69 7.92 6.01
C ALA A 666 24.01 7.04 7.07
N PHE A 667 23.45 5.92 6.68
CA PHE A 667 22.75 4.98 7.57
C PHE A 667 23.61 3.79 8.03
N ALA A 668 24.87 3.75 7.64
CA ALA A 668 25.82 2.70 8.07
C ALA A 668 26.05 2.65 9.59
#